data_56e4526c7274ca058a71c4ccf29e60d3
#
_entry.id   56e4526c7274ca058a71c4ccf29e60d3
#
_cell.length_a   1.000
_cell.length_b   1.000
_cell.length_c   1.000
_cell.angle_alpha   90.00
_cell.angle_beta   90.00
_cell.angle_gamma   90.00
#
_symmetry.space_group_name_H-M   'P 1'
#
loop_
_entity.id
_entity.type
_entity.pdbx_description
1 polymer ?
#
loop_
_entity_poly.entity_id
_entity_poly.type
_entity_poly.pdbx_seq_one_letter_code
_entity_poly.pdbx_strand_id
1 'polypeptide(L)'
;MDGAENSSSPPHTASEDGCGTFSSSGELGGVVLVESLGSAEKIILRWDSTVSEEARDKMIFSGDRLEVDRYLQAVDHIQNSLRSVSLSSPTPNPDTTTTTTIQIAMARLEDEFRTILLSSSTPVDAESLLVDTPRSNSNSRSSDHFSAAVAAAAEADGSSRGGGSGSGGGGGSFMRSMRLSTSIREIDLIGEDAVADLRSIAERMIAAGYLRECVQVYGSVRKSSVDASFRNLGIEKLSIGDIQRLEWDALENKIRHWIKAAKVCIRTLFASEKRLSELIFEGLSSSSAVTPPLQPLFSLSSPSRSYSFSSSYSEACFLETVKGPAIQLFNFAEAISISRRSPEKLFKILDLHDALADLLPDIDVVFESKAAESIRVQAAEILSRLAEAARGILSEFENAVLREPSKVPVPGGTIHPLTRYVMNYISLISDYKQTLIELIVSKPSSSSNSRYSGELSVPDFDFTELQEDRTTLALHLIWVIVILEFNLEAKSQHYRDTSLAHFFMMNNVHYIVQKIKGTPELREMIGDEYLRKLTGKYRIAATNYQRATWVRVLNCLRDEGLHVKGSFSSGVSKSLLRERFKSFNSIFEEVHRVQATWLVPDTQLREELRISIAEKLLPAYRSFLGRFRSHIESGRHPEQYIKYSWEDLDTAVLDLFEGNPATQHLRRRSQG
;
A
#
# COMPACT_ATOMS: atom_id res chain seq x y z
N MET A 1 -36.50 20.59 -67.31
CA MET A 1 -37.54 19.65 -67.77
C MET A 1 -38.33 19.36 -66.50
N ASP A 2 -39.30 20.17 -66.26
CA ASP A 2 -40.71 20.06 -66.62
C ASP A 2 -41.39 19.13 -65.62
N GLY A 3 -42.39 19.45 -64.90
CA GLY A 3 -43.42 20.45 -64.96
C GLY A 3 -44.40 20.09 -63.87
N ALA A 4 -44.81 21.04 -63.13
CA ALA A 4 -46.09 21.78 -63.26
C ALA A 4 -47.31 21.03 -62.77
N GLU A 5 -47.89 21.65 -61.74
CA GLU A 5 -49.22 22.25 -61.68
C GLU A 5 -50.38 21.25 -61.36
N ASN A 6 -51.41 21.55 -60.62
CA ASN A 6 -52.19 22.76 -60.31
C ASN A 6 -53.22 22.46 -59.19
N SER A 7 -53.40 23.31 -58.24
CA SER A 7 -54.55 24.14 -57.87
C SER A 7 -55.92 23.45 -57.77
N SER A 8 -56.69 23.66 -56.68
CA SER A 8 -57.65 24.76 -56.53
C SER A 8 -58.54 24.60 -55.31
N SER A 9 -58.73 25.70 -54.59
CA SER A 9 -59.90 25.97 -53.67
C SER A 9 -60.91 26.78 -54.47
N PRO A 10 -62.05 27.30 -53.87
CA PRO A 10 -63.08 26.89 -52.89
C PRO A 10 -64.47 26.94 -53.50
N PRO A 11 -65.64 27.22 -52.90
CA PRO A 11 -66.00 28.39 -52.10
C PRO A 11 -67.11 28.23 -51.02
N HIS A 12 -67.18 29.29 -50.22
CA HIS A 12 -68.18 29.82 -49.30
C HIS A 12 -69.67 29.51 -49.54
N THR A 13 -70.45 29.41 -48.45
CA THR A 13 -71.54 30.33 -48.14
C THR A 13 -72.10 30.19 -46.72
N ALA A 14 -72.41 31.16 -46.13
CA ALA A 14 -72.83 31.90 -45.06
C ALA A 14 -74.28 31.65 -44.61
N SER A 15 -74.46 32.14 -43.32
CA SER A 15 -75.64 32.68 -42.64
C SER A 15 -76.68 31.67 -42.07
N GLU A 16 -77.30 31.80 -40.96
CA GLU A 16 -77.58 32.87 -39.98
C GLU A 16 -78.32 32.24 -38.79
N ASP A 17 -78.20 32.88 -37.66
CA ASP A 17 -79.15 33.08 -36.56
C ASP A 17 -79.95 31.94 -35.89
N GLY A 18 -79.82 31.93 -34.55
CA GLY A 18 -80.79 31.32 -33.65
C GLY A 18 -80.38 31.37 -32.18
N CYS A 19 -80.73 32.46 -31.55
CA CYS A 19 -80.80 32.69 -30.12
C CYS A 19 -81.52 31.63 -29.34
N GLY A 20 -81.02 31.25 -28.13
CA GLY A 20 -81.93 30.63 -27.17
C GLY A 20 -81.31 29.78 -26.06
N THR A 21 -81.19 30.37 -24.91
CA THR A 21 -81.47 29.86 -23.56
C THR A 21 -80.41 28.99 -22.83
N PHE A 22 -79.94 29.59 -21.71
CA PHE A 22 -79.39 29.00 -20.50
C PHE A 22 -80.04 27.66 -20.12
N SER A 23 -79.16 26.67 -19.76
CA SER A 23 -79.39 25.81 -18.58
C SER A 23 -78.23 24.91 -18.28
N SER A 24 -77.71 24.98 -17.08
CA SER A 24 -77.10 23.93 -16.21
C SER A 24 -76.15 22.92 -16.83
N SER A 25 -74.88 23.28 -16.87
CA SER A 25 -73.75 22.32 -16.99
C SER A 25 -73.02 22.10 -15.68
N GLY A 26 -73.56 22.49 -14.51
CA GLY A 26 -72.93 22.36 -13.19
C GLY A 26 -73.17 21.03 -12.45
N GLU A 27 -74.31 20.32 -12.79
CA GLU A 27 -74.65 19.12 -12.01
C GLU A 27 -74.19 17.80 -12.67
N LEU A 28 -73.92 17.72 -13.94
CA LEU A 28 -73.41 16.50 -14.60
C LEU A 28 -71.98 16.27 -14.37
N GLY A 29 -71.13 17.32 -14.16
CA GLY A 29 -69.73 17.18 -13.84
C GLY A 29 -69.49 16.68 -12.42
N GLY A 30 -70.35 17.05 -11.46
CA GLY A 30 -70.25 16.60 -10.06
C GLY A 30 -70.65 15.12 -9.89
N VAL A 31 -71.67 14.63 -10.59
CA VAL A 31 -72.12 13.23 -10.49
C VAL A 31 -71.10 12.26 -11.13
N VAL A 32 -70.48 12.60 -12.25
CA VAL A 32 -69.46 11.78 -12.93
C VAL A 32 -68.23 11.72 -12.12
N LEU A 33 -67.79 12.81 -11.42
CA LEU A 33 -66.63 12.83 -10.51
C LEU A 33 -66.85 11.99 -9.25
N VAL A 34 -68.05 11.98 -8.66
CA VAL A 34 -68.36 11.19 -7.45
C VAL A 34 -68.48 9.68 -7.80
N GLU A 35 -69.03 9.29 -8.97
CA GLU A 35 -69.06 7.90 -9.43
C GLU A 35 -67.62 7.38 -9.74
N SER A 36 -66.75 8.20 -10.31
CA SER A 36 -65.34 7.85 -10.56
C SER A 36 -64.53 7.70 -9.25
N LEU A 37 -64.79 8.55 -8.25
CA LEU A 37 -64.14 8.49 -6.94
C LEU A 37 -64.51 7.24 -6.15
N GLY A 38 -65.79 6.90 -6.08
CA GLY A 38 -66.28 5.67 -5.46
C GLY A 38 -65.78 4.37 -6.14
N SER A 39 -65.50 4.43 -7.43
CA SER A 39 -64.86 3.34 -8.18
C SER A 39 -63.38 3.18 -7.81
N ALA A 40 -62.64 4.30 -7.68
CA ALA A 40 -61.24 4.30 -7.27
C ALA A 40 -61.05 3.79 -5.81
N GLU A 41 -61.93 4.20 -4.91
CA GLU A 41 -61.95 3.71 -3.53
C GLU A 41 -62.13 2.17 -3.44
N LYS A 42 -63.06 1.62 -4.22
CA LYS A 42 -63.30 0.16 -4.31
C LYS A 42 -62.07 -0.61 -4.79
N ILE A 43 -61.34 -0.06 -5.76
CA ILE A 43 -60.12 -0.67 -6.28
C ILE A 43 -59.03 -0.69 -5.17
N ILE A 44 -58.85 0.41 -4.44
CA ILE A 44 -57.84 0.50 -3.35
C ILE A 44 -58.22 -0.43 -2.20
N LEU A 45 -59.47 -0.39 -1.72
CA LEU A 45 -59.95 -1.22 -0.61
C LEU A 45 -59.91 -2.74 -0.92
N ARG A 46 -59.98 -3.15 -2.17
CA ARG A 46 -59.79 -4.56 -2.57
C ARG A 46 -58.37 -5.05 -2.20
N TRP A 47 -57.38 -4.16 -2.24
CA TRP A 47 -55.99 -4.46 -1.96
C TRP A 47 -55.54 -4.09 -0.54
N ASP A 48 -56.50 -3.87 0.39
CA ASP A 48 -56.26 -3.68 1.79
C ASP A 48 -55.82 -5.00 2.45
N SER A 49 -54.55 -5.08 2.78
CA SER A 49 -53.91 -6.26 3.46
C SER A 49 -54.45 -6.52 4.86
N THR A 50 -55.14 -5.55 5.46
CA THR A 50 -55.72 -5.72 6.81
C THR A 50 -57.03 -6.45 6.78
N VAL A 51 -57.81 -6.38 5.67
CA VAL A 51 -59.14 -6.92 5.52
C VAL A 51 -59.19 -8.12 4.57
N SER A 52 -58.38 -8.11 3.51
CA SER A 52 -58.41 -9.14 2.46
C SER A 52 -57.24 -10.14 2.61
N GLU A 53 -57.60 -11.44 2.70
CA GLU A 53 -56.57 -12.52 2.68
C GLU A 53 -55.84 -12.58 1.33
N GLU A 54 -56.57 -12.36 0.22
CA GLU A 54 -56.02 -12.32 -1.14
C GLU A 54 -54.97 -11.19 -1.27
N ALA A 55 -55.22 -10.03 -0.64
CA ALA A 55 -54.30 -8.90 -0.63
C ALA A 55 -53.05 -9.12 0.20
N ARG A 56 -53.03 -10.07 1.18
CA ARG A 56 -51.86 -10.45 1.93
C ARG A 56 -50.93 -11.35 1.14
N ASP A 57 -51.47 -12.28 0.38
CA ASP A 57 -50.70 -13.33 -0.29
C ASP A 57 -50.24 -12.94 -1.69
N LYS A 58 -50.91 -11.99 -2.31
CA LYS A 58 -50.62 -11.53 -3.69
C LYS A 58 -50.10 -10.10 -3.69
N MET A 59 -49.03 -9.87 -4.46
CA MET A 59 -48.52 -8.53 -4.77
C MET A 59 -49.10 -8.03 -6.09
N ILE A 60 -49.47 -6.76 -6.15
CA ILE A 60 -50.06 -6.12 -7.32
C ILE A 60 -49.06 -6.16 -8.49
N PHE A 61 -47.80 -5.77 -8.23
CA PHE A 61 -46.74 -5.69 -9.25
C PHE A 61 -46.19 -7.06 -9.70
N SER A 62 -46.61 -8.15 -9.03
CA SER A 62 -46.35 -9.51 -9.52
C SER A 62 -47.42 -10.03 -10.48
N GLY A 63 -48.55 -9.29 -10.65
CA GLY A 63 -49.69 -9.65 -11.46
C GLY A 63 -49.67 -9.08 -12.87
N ASP A 64 -50.88 -8.96 -13.45
CA ASP A 64 -51.06 -8.37 -14.78
C ASP A 64 -50.78 -6.85 -14.77
N ARG A 65 -50.03 -6.37 -15.74
CA ARG A 65 -49.69 -4.95 -15.91
C ARG A 65 -50.93 -4.05 -15.96
N LEU A 66 -52.02 -4.53 -16.55
CA LEU A 66 -53.30 -3.81 -16.58
C LEU A 66 -53.88 -3.59 -15.16
N GLU A 67 -53.68 -4.52 -14.25
CA GLU A 67 -54.11 -4.40 -12.85
C GLU A 67 -53.27 -3.41 -12.09
N VAL A 68 -51.94 -3.41 -12.31
CA VAL A 68 -51.01 -2.39 -11.79
C VAL A 68 -51.44 -1.00 -12.23
N ASP A 69 -51.65 -0.80 -13.53
CA ASP A 69 -52.04 0.50 -14.10
C ASP A 69 -53.40 0.99 -13.55
N ARG A 70 -54.39 0.10 -13.40
CA ARG A 70 -55.66 0.44 -12.77
C ARG A 70 -55.53 0.87 -11.33
N TYR A 71 -54.69 0.18 -10.56
CA TYR A 71 -54.42 0.53 -9.18
C TYR A 71 -53.74 1.90 -9.07
N LEU A 72 -52.71 2.13 -9.85
CA LEU A 72 -51.96 3.39 -9.85
C LEU A 72 -52.87 4.55 -10.30
N GLN A 73 -53.72 4.36 -11.30
CA GLN A 73 -54.72 5.37 -11.71
C GLN A 73 -55.73 5.66 -10.60
N ALA A 74 -56.17 4.65 -9.86
CA ALA A 74 -57.07 4.84 -8.72
C ALA A 74 -56.39 5.68 -7.61
N VAL A 75 -55.11 5.42 -7.33
CA VAL A 75 -54.32 6.24 -6.36
C VAL A 75 -54.20 7.69 -6.84
N ASP A 76 -53.90 7.90 -8.13
CA ASP A 76 -53.78 9.23 -8.72
C ASP A 76 -55.12 10.00 -8.64
N HIS A 77 -56.25 9.34 -8.88
CA HIS A 77 -57.60 9.94 -8.75
C HIS A 77 -57.87 10.41 -7.31
N ILE A 78 -57.59 9.57 -6.31
CA ILE A 78 -57.77 9.94 -4.90
C ILE A 78 -56.85 11.10 -4.50
N GLN A 79 -55.56 11.08 -4.89
CA GLN A 79 -54.64 12.16 -4.61
C GLN A 79 -55.08 13.50 -5.23
N ASN A 80 -55.52 13.47 -6.49
CA ASN A 80 -55.98 14.67 -7.19
C ASN A 80 -57.27 15.24 -6.56
N SER A 81 -58.19 14.35 -6.11
CA SER A 81 -59.37 14.77 -5.37
C SER A 81 -59.03 15.47 -4.06
N LEU A 82 -58.08 14.91 -3.26
CA LEU A 82 -57.63 15.54 -2.01
C LEU A 82 -56.98 16.90 -2.26
N ARG A 83 -56.17 17.04 -3.32
CA ARG A 83 -55.59 18.32 -3.72
C ARG A 83 -56.63 19.35 -4.12
N SER A 84 -57.66 18.95 -4.87
CA SER A 84 -58.71 19.89 -5.29
C SER A 84 -59.56 20.38 -4.13
N VAL A 85 -59.85 19.52 -3.15
CA VAL A 85 -60.58 19.89 -1.92
C VAL A 85 -59.71 20.84 -1.05
N SER A 86 -58.42 20.61 -0.96
CA SER A 86 -57.50 21.48 -0.18
C SER A 86 -57.38 22.87 -0.80
N LEU A 87 -57.59 23.06 -2.11
CA LEU A 87 -57.48 24.32 -2.81
C LEU A 87 -58.80 25.13 -2.79
N SER A 88 -59.94 24.46 -2.59
CA SER A 88 -61.26 25.06 -2.74
C SER A 88 -61.95 25.44 -1.44
N SER A 89 -61.44 25.11 -0.25
CA SER A 89 -62.08 25.37 1.03
C SER A 89 -61.12 25.99 2.04
N PRO A 90 -61.44 27.15 2.68
CA PRO A 90 -60.63 27.78 3.73
C PRO A 90 -60.68 27.03 5.10
N THR A 91 -61.60 26.08 5.25
CA THR A 91 -61.68 25.15 6.41
C THR A 91 -61.63 23.74 5.88
N PRO A 92 -60.47 23.06 5.97
CA PRO A 92 -60.36 21.68 5.51
C PRO A 92 -61.06 20.75 6.52
N ASN A 93 -62.24 20.27 6.17
CA ASN A 93 -62.77 19.07 6.76
C ASN A 93 -62.70 17.98 5.64
N PRO A 94 -61.54 17.34 5.44
CA PRO A 94 -61.42 16.28 4.46
C PRO A 94 -62.35 15.15 4.93
N ASP A 95 -63.14 14.60 4.00
CA ASP A 95 -63.93 13.40 4.26
C ASP A 95 -63.04 12.34 4.85
N THR A 96 -63.34 11.92 6.08
CA THR A 96 -62.53 10.94 6.84
C THR A 96 -62.32 9.66 6.05
N THR A 97 -63.24 9.30 5.16
CA THR A 97 -63.13 8.13 4.26
C THR A 97 -62.04 8.26 3.21
N THR A 98 -61.93 9.41 2.53
CA THR A 98 -60.91 9.63 1.49
C THR A 98 -59.50 9.69 2.10
N THR A 99 -59.38 10.25 3.33
CA THR A 99 -58.12 10.30 4.06
C THR A 99 -57.65 8.91 4.51
N THR A 100 -58.58 8.05 4.97
CA THR A 100 -58.30 6.64 5.29
C THR A 100 -57.92 5.82 4.06
N THR A 101 -58.61 6.05 2.93
CA THR A 101 -58.32 5.33 1.67
C THR A 101 -56.89 5.63 1.16
N ILE A 102 -56.45 6.90 1.22
CA ILE A 102 -55.07 7.22 0.81
C ILE A 102 -54.01 6.62 1.76
N GLN A 103 -54.30 6.54 3.06
CA GLN A 103 -53.40 5.87 4.01
C GLN A 103 -53.26 4.37 3.69
N ILE A 104 -54.37 3.68 3.40
CA ILE A 104 -54.36 2.27 2.98
C ILE A 104 -53.56 2.10 1.68
N ALA A 105 -53.81 3.01 0.71
CA ALA A 105 -53.10 2.98 -0.57
C ALA A 105 -51.57 3.16 -0.37
N MET A 106 -51.14 4.09 0.48
CA MET A 106 -49.71 4.33 0.75
C MET A 106 -49.08 3.19 1.52
N ALA A 107 -49.74 2.59 2.49
CA ALA A 107 -49.28 1.40 3.18
C ALA A 107 -49.07 0.21 2.20
N ARG A 108 -50.03 0.03 1.27
CA ARG A 108 -49.89 -0.99 0.21
C ARG A 108 -48.73 -0.70 -0.73
N LEU A 109 -48.57 0.54 -1.19
CA LEU A 109 -47.45 0.92 -2.06
C LEU A 109 -46.12 0.77 -1.35
N GLU A 110 -46.02 1.00 -0.03
CA GLU A 110 -44.81 0.74 0.77
C GLU A 110 -44.46 -0.75 0.77
N ASP A 111 -45.46 -1.65 0.94
CA ASP A 111 -45.26 -3.10 0.89
C ASP A 111 -44.79 -3.57 -0.49
N GLU A 112 -45.41 -3.05 -1.57
CA GLU A 112 -45.01 -3.32 -2.95
C GLU A 112 -43.57 -2.84 -3.22
N PHE A 113 -43.26 -1.60 -2.83
CA PHE A 113 -41.92 -1.01 -2.96
C PHE A 113 -40.87 -1.85 -2.27
N ARG A 114 -41.14 -2.28 -1.04
CA ARG A 114 -40.28 -3.16 -0.24
C ARG A 114 -40.07 -4.52 -0.94
N THR A 115 -41.14 -5.11 -1.44
CA THR A 115 -41.11 -6.43 -2.07
C THR A 115 -40.36 -6.42 -3.39
N ILE A 116 -40.56 -5.40 -4.24
CA ILE A 116 -39.83 -5.24 -5.49
C ILE A 116 -38.32 -5.06 -5.19
N LEU A 117 -37.95 -4.20 -4.20
CA LEU A 117 -36.57 -4.03 -3.79
C LEU A 117 -35.94 -5.33 -3.31
N LEU A 118 -36.67 -6.14 -2.51
CA LEU A 118 -36.15 -7.40 -1.99
C LEU A 118 -35.97 -8.47 -3.07
N SER A 119 -36.98 -8.63 -3.94
CA SER A 119 -36.99 -9.67 -4.98
C SER A 119 -36.01 -9.40 -6.11
N SER A 120 -35.76 -8.12 -6.43
CA SER A 120 -34.88 -7.70 -7.53
C SER A 120 -33.44 -7.43 -7.09
N SER A 121 -33.16 -7.43 -5.78
CA SER A 121 -31.81 -7.13 -5.26
C SER A 121 -30.91 -8.35 -5.28
N THR A 122 -29.88 -8.32 -6.14
CA THR A 122 -28.79 -9.31 -6.12
C THR A 122 -27.56 -8.71 -5.46
N PRO A 123 -26.98 -9.38 -4.45
CA PRO A 123 -25.70 -8.92 -3.88
C PRO A 123 -24.58 -9.02 -4.93
N VAL A 124 -23.69 -8.05 -4.92
CA VAL A 124 -22.52 -8.04 -5.80
C VAL A 124 -21.55 -9.13 -5.36
N ASP A 125 -21.12 -9.98 -6.31
CA ASP A 125 -20.15 -11.04 -6.08
C ASP A 125 -18.77 -10.63 -6.62
N ALA A 126 -17.73 -10.92 -5.83
CA ALA A 126 -16.35 -10.61 -6.19
C ALA A 126 -15.89 -11.35 -7.46
N GLU A 127 -16.39 -12.55 -7.69
CA GLU A 127 -15.98 -13.41 -8.80
C GLU A 127 -16.47 -12.88 -10.15
N SER A 128 -17.67 -12.32 -10.19
CA SER A 128 -18.24 -11.70 -11.38
C SER A 128 -17.55 -10.40 -11.80
N LEU A 129 -16.89 -9.70 -10.86
CA LEU A 129 -16.21 -8.43 -11.09
C LEU A 129 -14.71 -8.57 -11.38
N LEU A 130 -14.08 -9.70 -10.97
CA LEU A 130 -12.65 -9.95 -11.18
C LEU A 130 -12.33 -10.54 -12.57
N VAL A 131 -13.32 -11.09 -13.28
CA VAL A 131 -13.12 -11.77 -14.58
C VAL A 131 -12.79 -10.79 -15.71
N ASP A 132 -13.17 -9.52 -15.61
CA ASP A 132 -13.02 -8.52 -16.67
C ASP A 132 -11.93 -7.46 -16.46
N THR A 133 -11.07 -7.61 -15.47
CA THR A 133 -9.91 -6.73 -15.42
C THR A 133 -8.89 -7.23 -16.42
N PRO A 134 -8.55 -6.46 -17.48
CA PRO A 134 -7.40 -6.79 -18.29
C PRO A 134 -6.21 -6.92 -17.34
N ARG A 135 -5.52 -8.06 -17.41
CA ARG A 135 -4.27 -8.29 -16.67
C ARG A 135 -3.31 -7.16 -17.01
N SER A 136 -3.45 -6.04 -16.33
CA SER A 136 -2.36 -5.09 -16.23
C SER A 136 -1.27 -5.84 -15.46
N ASN A 137 -0.19 -6.08 -16.16
CA ASN A 137 1.05 -6.64 -15.64
C ASN A 137 1.66 -5.66 -14.63
N SER A 138 0.95 -5.41 -13.54
CA SER A 138 1.56 -4.88 -12.34
C SER A 138 2.27 -6.06 -11.73
N ASN A 139 3.57 -6.15 -11.94
CA ASN A 139 4.49 -6.92 -11.13
C ASN A 139 4.24 -6.51 -9.67
N SER A 140 3.28 -7.14 -9.02
CA SER A 140 3.24 -7.24 -7.57
C SER A 140 4.42 -8.13 -7.21
N ARG A 141 5.60 -7.52 -7.11
CA ARG A 141 6.77 -8.14 -6.50
C ARG A 141 6.34 -8.47 -5.08
N SER A 142 6.13 -9.74 -4.86
CA SER A 142 5.60 -10.30 -3.64
C SER A 142 6.52 -9.93 -2.47
N SER A 143 5.98 -9.22 -1.50
CA SER A 143 6.58 -9.01 -0.19
C SER A 143 6.76 -10.31 0.62
N ASP A 144 6.52 -11.47 0.01
CA ASP A 144 6.78 -12.79 0.60
C ASP A 144 8.26 -13.00 0.93
N HIS A 145 9.16 -12.16 0.35
CA HIS A 145 10.58 -12.16 0.66
C HIS A 145 10.97 -11.52 2.01
N PHE A 146 10.11 -10.71 2.63
CA PHE A 146 10.51 -10.04 3.88
C PHE A 146 10.43 -10.96 5.10
N SER A 147 9.35 -11.71 5.26
CA SER A 147 9.26 -12.73 6.33
C SER A 147 10.31 -13.83 6.14
N ALA A 148 10.58 -14.25 4.89
CA ALA A 148 11.63 -15.18 4.57
C ALA A 148 13.04 -14.58 4.76
N ALA A 149 13.26 -13.29 4.49
CA ALA A 149 14.55 -12.63 4.65
C ALA A 149 14.89 -12.37 6.13
N VAL A 150 13.90 -12.11 6.99
CA VAL A 150 14.12 -11.99 8.44
C VAL A 150 14.34 -13.36 9.08
N ALA A 151 13.62 -14.39 8.66
CA ALA A 151 13.83 -15.77 9.09
C ALA A 151 15.17 -16.34 8.56
N ALA A 152 15.53 -16.07 7.30
CA ALA A 152 16.79 -16.48 6.70
C ALA A 152 18.03 -15.76 7.28
N ALA A 153 17.86 -14.60 7.89
CA ALA A 153 18.94 -13.94 8.63
C ALA A 153 19.27 -14.66 9.94
N ALA A 154 18.36 -15.49 10.45
CA ALA A 154 18.55 -16.31 11.66
C ALA A 154 19.11 -17.71 11.38
N GLU A 155 18.94 -18.28 10.16
CA GLU A 155 19.24 -19.67 9.87
C GLU A 155 20.13 -19.95 8.64
N ALA A 156 20.79 -18.95 8.03
CA ALA A 156 21.59 -19.22 6.84
C ALA A 156 23.05 -19.59 7.18
N ASP A 157 23.22 -20.82 7.58
CA ASP A 157 24.45 -21.59 7.28
C ASP A 157 24.08 -22.66 6.21
N GLY A 158 24.64 -22.52 5.02
CA GLY A 158 24.65 -23.62 4.05
C GLY A 158 23.94 -23.42 2.71
N SER A 159 24.76 -23.37 1.67
CA SER A 159 24.54 -23.87 0.30
C SER A 159 24.06 -22.88 -0.77
N SER A 160 25.01 -22.52 -1.60
CA SER A 160 24.86 -21.84 -2.90
C SER A 160 24.54 -22.83 -4.03
N ARG A 161 23.67 -22.44 -4.94
CA ARG A 161 23.63 -22.75 -6.40
C ARG A 161 22.81 -21.66 -7.06
N GLY A 162 23.24 -20.90 -7.99
CA GLY A 162 23.87 -21.08 -9.25
C GLY A 162 22.92 -20.75 -10.38
N GLY A 163 23.12 -19.60 -11.07
CA GLY A 163 22.94 -19.48 -12.50
C GLY A 163 21.61 -18.95 -13.05
N GLY A 164 21.70 -17.89 -13.86
CA GLY A 164 20.69 -17.55 -14.87
C GLY A 164 20.60 -16.06 -15.23
N SER A 165 21.42 -15.64 -16.19
CA SER A 165 21.38 -14.32 -16.82
C SER A 165 20.16 -14.19 -17.76
N GLY A 166 19.53 -13.03 -17.78
CA GLY A 166 18.52 -12.62 -18.77
C GLY A 166 18.47 -11.10 -18.87
N SER A 167 19.14 -10.59 -19.90
CA SER A 167 19.18 -9.22 -20.36
C SER A 167 17.84 -8.79 -20.96
N GLY A 168 17.43 -7.54 -20.76
CA GLY A 168 16.34 -6.91 -21.49
C GLY A 168 16.07 -5.49 -21.02
N GLY A 169 16.66 -4.52 -21.71
CA GLY A 169 16.49 -3.09 -21.45
C GLY A 169 15.15 -2.55 -21.94
N GLY A 170 14.77 -1.38 -21.44
CA GLY A 170 13.64 -0.61 -21.90
C GLY A 170 13.34 0.53 -20.96
N GLY A 171 14.06 1.66 -21.12
CA GLY A 171 13.72 2.93 -20.48
C GLY A 171 12.39 3.45 -21.02
N GLY A 172 11.50 3.84 -20.14
CA GLY A 172 10.27 4.53 -20.42
C GLY A 172 9.94 5.45 -19.28
N SER A 173 10.41 6.69 -19.37
CA SER A 173 9.93 7.82 -18.60
C SER A 173 8.43 7.97 -18.87
N PHE A 174 7.59 7.51 -17.95
CA PHE A 174 6.15 7.78 -17.98
C PHE A 174 5.86 9.06 -17.18
N MET A 175 5.84 10.17 -17.90
CA MET A 175 5.05 11.34 -17.50
C MET A 175 3.64 10.85 -17.16
N ARG A 176 3.25 11.04 -15.89
CA ARG A 176 1.88 10.86 -15.41
C ARG A 176 1.01 11.95 -16.04
N SER A 177 0.63 11.71 -17.31
CA SER A 177 -0.44 12.47 -17.96
C SER A 177 -1.68 12.27 -17.10
N MET A 178 -2.24 13.36 -16.59
CA MET A 178 -3.59 13.41 -16.04
C MET A 178 -4.57 12.80 -17.04
N ARG A 179 -4.77 11.50 -16.99
CA ARG A 179 -5.98 10.89 -17.52
C ARG A 179 -6.99 10.93 -16.40
N LEU A 180 -7.91 11.88 -16.48
CA LEU A 180 -9.27 11.77 -15.97
C LEU A 180 -9.98 10.62 -16.73
N SER A 181 -9.49 9.42 -16.58
CA SER A 181 -10.20 8.22 -16.93
C SER A 181 -10.86 7.79 -15.63
N THR A 182 -12.14 8.05 -15.49
CA THR A 182 -12.95 7.53 -14.39
C THR A 182 -12.78 6.01 -14.39
N SER A 183 -12.10 5.51 -13.38
CA SER A 183 -11.97 4.07 -13.12
C SER A 183 -13.27 3.49 -12.54
N ILE A 184 -14.31 4.33 -12.43
CA ILE A 184 -15.65 4.00 -11.96
C ILE A 184 -16.34 3.15 -13.02
N ARG A 185 -16.87 2.01 -12.59
CA ARG A 185 -17.65 1.06 -13.39
C ARG A 185 -18.99 0.83 -12.71
N GLU A 186 -20.03 1.44 -13.24
CA GLU A 186 -21.39 1.24 -12.78
C GLU A 186 -21.97 -0.05 -13.38
N ILE A 187 -22.73 -0.79 -12.59
CA ILE A 187 -23.49 -1.97 -12.98
C ILE A 187 -24.96 -1.79 -12.62
N ASP A 188 -25.82 -2.48 -13.33
CA ASP A 188 -27.26 -2.47 -13.05
C ASP A 188 -27.55 -3.42 -11.88
N LEU A 189 -27.83 -2.83 -10.70
CA LEU A 189 -28.14 -3.57 -9.47
C LEU A 189 -29.56 -4.12 -9.45
N ILE A 190 -30.45 -3.55 -10.24
CA ILE A 190 -31.89 -3.90 -10.40
C ILE A 190 -32.23 -3.74 -11.87
N GLY A 191 -33.07 -4.63 -12.41
CA GLY A 191 -33.50 -4.57 -13.82
C GLY A 191 -34.36 -3.35 -14.13
N GLU A 192 -34.32 -2.88 -15.38
CA GLU A 192 -34.96 -1.65 -15.84
C GLU A 192 -36.45 -1.61 -15.53
N ASP A 193 -37.19 -2.72 -15.74
CA ASP A 193 -38.63 -2.80 -15.46
C ASP A 193 -38.93 -2.57 -13.98
N ALA A 194 -38.18 -3.20 -13.09
CA ALA A 194 -38.33 -3.02 -11.64
C ALA A 194 -37.93 -1.60 -11.19
N VAL A 195 -36.94 -0.97 -11.83
CA VAL A 195 -36.60 0.45 -11.60
C VAL A 195 -37.75 1.36 -12.00
N ALA A 196 -38.41 1.10 -13.14
CA ALA A 196 -39.56 1.86 -13.58
C ALA A 196 -40.74 1.74 -12.59
N ASP A 197 -41.01 0.54 -12.10
CA ASP A 197 -42.03 0.29 -11.09
C ASP A 197 -41.73 0.98 -9.76
N LEU A 198 -40.48 0.87 -9.25
CA LEU A 198 -40.03 1.56 -8.05
C LEU A 198 -40.16 3.08 -8.17
N ARG A 199 -39.77 3.65 -9.32
CA ARG A 199 -39.93 5.08 -9.60
C ARG A 199 -41.40 5.50 -9.58
N SER A 200 -42.28 4.72 -10.23
CA SER A 200 -43.73 4.98 -10.27
C SER A 200 -44.37 4.97 -8.88
N ILE A 201 -43.96 4.06 -8.00
CA ILE A 201 -44.39 4.01 -6.60
C ILE A 201 -43.86 5.18 -5.81
N ALA A 202 -42.52 5.44 -5.90
CA ALA A 202 -41.88 6.52 -5.19
C ALA A 202 -42.47 7.90 -5.50
N GLU A 203 -42.80 8.16 -6.78
CA GLU A 203 -43.47 9.37 -7.23
C GLU A 203 -44.77 9.62 -6.46
N ARG A 204 -45.63 8.60 -6.37
CA ARG A 204 -46.91 8.67 -5.67
C ARG A 204 -46.80 8.79 -4.17
N MET A 205 -45.88 8.03 -3.57
CA MET A 205 -45.60 8.14 -2.14
C MET A 205 -45.11 9.55 -1.76
N ILE A 206 -44.16 10.11 -2.52
CA ILE A 206 -43.62 11.44 -2.31
C ILE A 206 -44.71 12.51 -2.52
N ALA A 207 -45.52 12.37 -3.56
CA ALA A 207 -46.61 13.28 -3.87
C ALA A 207 -47.73 13.27 -2.81
N ALA A 208 -47.88 12.17 -2.06
CA ALA A 208 -48.80 12.02 -0.92
C ALA A 208 -48.16 12.45 0.43
N GLY A 209 -46.90 12.85 0.45
CA GLY A 209 -46.20 13.30 1.67
C GLY A 209 -45.45 12.20 2.45
N TYR A 210 -45.38 10.95 1.90
CA TYR A 210 -44.72 9.79 2.50
C TYR A 210 -43.26 9.64 2.08
N LEU A 211 -42.55 10.76 1.89
CA LEU A 211 -41.14 10.77 1.52
C LEU A 211 -40.26 10.03 2.53
N ARG A 212 -40.49 10.26 3.82
CA ARG A 212 -39.69 9.71 4.88
C ARG A 212 -39.79 8.18 4.92
N GLU A 213 -40.99 7.64 4.78
CA GLU A 213 -41.26 6.19 4.74
C GLU A 213 -40.60 5.58 3.50
N CYS A 214 -40.72 6.20 2.34
CA CYS A 214 -40.08 5.76 1.11
C CYS A 214 -38.55 5.68 1.24
N VAL A 215 -37.89 6.74 1.75
CA VAL A 215 -36.46 6.79 1.98
C VAL A 215 -36.00 5.75 3.00
N GLN A 216 -36.77 5.57 4.07
CA GLN A 216 -36.47 4.59 5.12
C GLN A 216 -36.54 3.14 4.60
N VAL A 217 -37.57 2.80 3.84
CA VAL A 217 -37.71 1.48 3.23
C VAL A 217 -36.59 1.22 2.24
N TYR A 218 -36.34 2.15 1.32
CA TYR A 218 -35.25 2.05 0.36
C TYR A 218 -33.90 1.84 1.09
N GLY A 219 -33.56 2.74 2.01
CA GLY A 219 -32.29 2.68 2.74
C GLY A 219 -32.11 1.38 3.52
N SER A 220 -33.17 0.88 4.20
CA SER A 220 -33.06 -0.36 5.00
C SER A 220 -32.81 -1.60 4.12
N VAL A 221 -33.54 -1.73 2.99
CA VAL A 221 -33.39 -2.88 2.09
C VAL A 221 -32.04 -2.82 1.35
N ARG A 222 -31.72 -1.68 0.76
CA ARG A 222 -30.44 -1.54 0.02
C ARG A 222 -29.22 -1.67 0.90
N LYS A 223 -29.27 -1.15 2.13
CA LYS A 223 -28.20 -1.36 3.13
C LYS A 223 -27.99 -2.84 3.45
N SER A 224 -29.07 -3.62 3.55
CA SER A 224 -28.95 -5.07 3.75
C SER A 224 -28.27 -5.76 2.55
N SER A 225 -28.57 -5.30 1.32
CA SER A 225 -27.91 -5.78 0.09
C SER A 225 -26.42 -5.38 0.04
N VAL A 226 -26.07 -4.16 0.42
CA VAL A 226 -24.67 -3.71 0.54
C VAL A 226 -23.93 -4.49 1.62
N ASP A 227 -24.54 -4.73 2.78
CA ASP A 227 -23.98 -5.57 3.86
C ASP A 227 -23.76 -7.03 3.39
N ALA A 228 -24.63 -7.56 2.54
CA ALA A 228 -24.45 -8.88 1.90
C ALA A 228 -23.28 -8.87 0.91
N SER A 229 -23.17 -7.83 0.08
CA SER A 229 -22.05 -7.64 -0.83
C SER A 229 -20.71 -7.52 -0.08
N PHE A 230 -20.68 -6.83 1.06
CA PHE A 230 -19.49 -6.75 1.91
C PHE A 230 -19.03 -8.11 2.44
N ARG A 231 -20.00 -8.96 2.84
CA ARG A 231 -19.68 -10.35 3.26
C ARG A 231 -19.12 -11.17 2.11
N ASN A 232 -19.70 -11.06 0.91
CA ASN A 232 -19.19 -11.73 -0.29
C ASN A 232 -17.80 -11.24 -0.68
N LEU A 233 -17.53 -9.93 -0.49
CA LEU A 233 -16.21 -9.34 -0.68
C LEU A 233 -15.26 -9.60 0.50
N GLY A 234 -15.65 -10.35 1.53
CA GLY A 234 -14.83 -10.67 2.69
C GLY A 234 -14.50 -9.49 3.61
N ILE A 235 -15.31 -8.43 3.57
CA ILE A 235 -15.14 -7.28 4.47
C ILE A 235 -15.86 -7.57 5.79
N GLU A 236 -15.07 -7.84 6.81
CA GLU A 236 -15.57 -8.15 8.15
C GLU A 236 -15.86 -6.87 8.96
N LYS A 237 -16.81 -6.96 9.88
CA LYS A 237 -17.06 -5.90 10.88
C LYS A 237 -16.09 -6.07 12.06
N LEU A 238 -14.88 -5.52 11.90
CA LEU A 238 -13.86 -5.54 12.95
C LEU A 238 -13.81 -4.19 13.67
N SER A 239 -13.69 -4.23 14.99
CA SER A 239 -13.37 -3.03 15.74
C SER A 239 -11.89 -2.67 15.61
N ILE A 240 -11.54 -1.40 15.87
CA ILE A 240 -10.14 -0.95 15.89
C ILE A 240 -9.30 -1.82 16.85
N GLY A 241 -9.87 -2.17 18.02
CA GLY A 241 -9.20 -3.03 18.99
C GLY A 241 -8.96 -4.45 18.51
N ASP A 242 -9.87 -5.02 17.72
CA ASP A 242 -9.70 -6.37 17.14
C ASP A 242 -8.58 -6.37 16.11
N ILE A 243 -8.53 -5.34 15.23
CA ILE A 243 -7.49 -5.20 14.22
C ILE A 243 -6.10 -5.05 14.86
N GLN A 244 -5.99 -4.29 15.95
CA GLN A 244 -4.74 -4.09 16.67
C GLN A 244 -4.21 -5.34 17.39
N ARG A 245 -5.07 -6.34 17.65
CA ARG A 245 -4.70 -7.62 18.29
C ARG A 245 -4.34 -8.71 17.29
N LEU A 246 -4.56 -8.49 16.00
CA LEU A 246 -4.24 -9.48 14.98
C LEU A 246 -2.73 -9.74 14.90
N GLU A 247 -2.37 -11.01 14.75
CA GLU A 247 -1.02 -11.43 14.39
C GLU A 247 -0.62 -10.86 13.02
N TRP A 248 0.68 -10.61 12.84
CA TRP A 248 1.19 -9.90 11.67
C TRP A 248 0.80 -10.58 10.34
N ASP A 249 0.94 -11.90 10.23
CA ASP A 249 0.63 -12.64 9.00
C ASP A 249 -0.86 -12.56 8.63
N ALA A 250 -1.74 -12.63 9.63
CA ALA A 250 -3.18 -12.47 9.44
C ALA A 250 -3.51 -11.03 9.01
N LEU A 251 -2.86 -10.04 9.61
CA LEU A 251 -3.04 -8.63 9.30
C LEU A 251 -2.59 -8.31 7.87
N GLU A 252 -1.45 -8.82 7.44
CA GLU A 252 -0.93 -8.63 6.08
C GLU A 252 -1.88 -9.18 5.02
N ASN A 253 -2.42 -10.38 5.23
CA ASN A 253 -3.40 -10.98 4.33
C ASN A 253 -4.69 -10.15 4.27
N LYS A 254 -5.17 -9.64 5.43
CA LYS A 254 -6.34 -8.76 5.48
C LYS A 254 -6.11 -7.41 4.77
N ILE A 255 -4.91 -6.83 4.87
CA ILE A 255 -4.55 -5.59 4.14
C ILE A 255 -4.60 -5.83 2.63
N ARG A 256 -3.97 -6.89 2.12
CA ARG A 256 -4.01 -7.24 0.69
C ARG A 256 -5.44 -7.45 0.19
N HIS A 257 -6.26 -8.10 1.00
CA HIS A 257 -7.67 -8.34 0.68
C HIS A 257 -8.47 -7.04 0.68
N TRP A 258 -8.29 -6.22 1.73
CA TRP A 258 -8.96 -4.93 1.85
C TRP A 258 -8.67 -4.01 0.65
N ILE A 259 -7.42 -3.93 0.18
CA ILE A 259 -7.04 -3.11 -0.98
C ILE A 259 -7.86 -3.49 -2.23
N LYS A 260 -8.05 -4.79 -2.48
CA LYS A 260 -8.85 -5.28 -3.60
C LYS A 260 -10.34 -4.97 -3.40
N ALA A 261 -10.85 -5.28 -2.22
CA ALA A 261 -12.26 -5.07 -1.87
C ALA A 261 -12.64 -3.58 -1.87
N ALA A 262 -11.78 -2.69 -1.36
CA ALA A 262 -12.02 -1.25 -1.35
C ALA A 262 -12.15 -0.68 -2.76
N LYS A 263 -11.34 -1.13 -3.72
CA LYS A 263 -11.47 -0.73 -5.13
C LYS A 263 -12.83 -1.13 -5.70
N VAL A 264 -13.29 -2.34 -5.45
CA VAL A 264 -14.60 -2.82 -5.89
C VAL A 264 -15.74 -2.05 -5.20
N CYS A 265 -15.63 -1.83 -3.88
CA CYS A 265 -16.65 -1.10 -3.13
C CYS A 265 -16.85 0.33 -3.64
N ILE A 266 -15.76 1.07 -3.84
CA ILE A 266 -15.85 2.48 -4.23
C ILE A 266 -16.18 2.61 -5.71
N ARG A 267 -15.46 1.91 -6.60
CA ARG A 267 -15.57 2.08 -8.04
C ARG A 267 -16.79 1.43 -8.65
N THR A 268 -17.31 0.38 -7.99
CA THR A 268 -18.46 -0.36 -8.54
C THR A 268 -19.65 -0.30 -7.61
N LEU A 269 -19.56 -0.82 -6.39
CA LEU A 269 -20.72 -0.97 -5.52
C LEU A 269 -21.36 0.38 -5.16
N PHE A 270 -20.60 1.32 -4.61
CA PHE A 270 -21.14 2.62 -4.19
C PHE A 270 -21.53 3.50 -5.38
N ALA A 271 -20.77 3.46 -6.47
CA ALA A 271 -21.13 4.15 -7.69
C ALA A 271 -22.45 3.64 -8.28
N SER A 272 -22.65 2.32 -8.28
CA SER A 272 -23.90 1.71 -8.75
C SER A 272 -25.09 2.00 -7.83
N GLU A 273 -24.88 2.06 -6.50
CA GLU A 273 -25.93 2.48 -5.56
C GLU A 273 -26.32 3.96 -5.76
N LYS A 274 -25.33 4.83 -6.05
CA LYS A 274 -25.60 6.24 -6.40
C LYS A 274 -26.45 6.31 -7.66
N ARG A 275 -26.04 5.63 -8.72
CA ARG A 275 -26.80 5.57 -9.97
C ARG A 275 -28.22 5.02 -9.78
N LEU A 276 -28.38 3.94 -9.00
CA LEU A 276 -29.71 3.37 -8.73
C LEU A 276 -30.63 4.38 -8.01
N SER A 277 -30.10 5.07 -7.00
CA SER A 277 -30.87 6.10 -6.30
C SER A 277 -31.26 7.27 -7.23
N GLU A 278 -30.38 7.65 -8.15
CA GLU A 278 -30.66 8.67 -9.17
C GLU A 278 -31.75 8.20 -10.11
N LEU A 279 -31.69 6.99 -10.64
CA LEU A 279 -32.70 6.41 -11.55
C LEU A 279 -34.11 6.39 -10.94
N ILE A 280 -34.19 6.09 -9.64
CA ILE A 280 -35.52 6.00 -8.96
C ILE A 280 -36.06 7.37 -8.55
N PHE A 281 -35.18 8.28 -8.00
CA PHE A 281 -35.61 9.49 -7.31
C PHE A 281 -35.29 10.80 -8.04
N GLU A 282 -34.50 10.78 -9.13
CA GLU A 282 -34.17 12.00 -9.85
C GLU A 282 -35.40 12.60 -10.57
N GLY A 283 -35.54 13.92 -10.44
CA GLY A 283 -36.65 14.65 -11.05
C GLY A 283 -37.98 14.56 -10.29
N LEU A 284 -38.05 13.78 -9.20
CA LEU A 284 -39.24 13.72 -8.36
C LEU A 284 -39.24 14.99 -7.46
N SER A 285 -39.82 16.06 -7.92
CA SER A 285 -40.02 17.26 -7.11
C SER A 285 -41.42 17.27 -6.52
N SER A 286 -41.56 17.59 -5.25
CA SER A 286 -42.86 17.89 -4.66
C SER A 286 -43.44 19.12 -5.35
N SER A 287 -44.38 18.89 -6.23
CA SER A 287 -45.16 19.92 -6.91
C SER A 287 -46.21 20.56 -5.98
N SER A 288 -45.96 20.58 -4.68
CA SER A 288 -46.75 21.24 -3.66
C SER A 288 -46.02 22.46 -3.15
N ALA A 289 -46.32 23.62 -3.74
CA ALA A 289 -46.16 24.87 -3.06
C ALA A 289 -47.17 24.96 -1.88
N VAL A 290 -46.88 24.26 -0.79
CA VAL A 290 -47.49 24.57 0.50
C VAL A 290 -46.51 25.52 1.18
N THR A 291 -46.87 26.78 1.23
CA THR A 291 -46.23 27.85 2.02
C THR A 291 -45.89 27.32 3.44
N PRO A 292 -44.67 27.44 3.90
CA PRO A 292 -44.35 27.17 5.30
C PRO A 292 -44.97 28.28 6.17
N PRO A 293 -45.44 27.98 7.41
CA PRO A 293 -45.93 28.98 8.32
C PRO A 293 -44.80 29.94 8.73
N LEU A 294 -45.11 31.22 8.56
CA LEU A 294 -44.52 32.42 9.15
C LEU A 294 -43.26 32.22 10.00
N GLN A 295 -42.13 32.55 9.40
CA GLN A 295 -40.95 32.95 10.17
C GLN A 295 -40.80 34.48 10.08
N PRO A 296 -40.29 35.14 11.16
CA PRO A 296 -40.26 36.61 11.24
C PRO A 296 -39.18 37.22 10.34
N LEU A 297 -39.55 38.35 9.77
CA LEU A 297 -38.67 39.28 9.08
C LEU A 297 -37.38 39.53 9.88
N PHE A 298 -36.25 39.29 9.27
CA PHE A 298 -35.06 40.16 9.23
C PHE A 298 -33.96 39.48 8.42
N SER A 299 -33.65 39.93 7.26
CA SER A 299 -32.37 40.35 6.76
C SER A 299 -32.26 40.32 5.25
N LEU A 300 -31.74 41.41 4.80
CA LEU A 300 -31.47 41.82 3.42
C LEU A 300 -30.37 40.97 2.72
N SER A 301 -30.56 40.87 1.40
CA SER A 301 -29.54 40.85 0.33
C SER A 301 -28.73 39.58 0.12
N SER A 302 -29.07 38.78 -0.86
CA SER A 302 -28.39 38.72 -2.17
C SER A 302 -29.02 37.67 -3.09
N PRO A 303 -29.12 37.90 -4.41
CA PRO A 303 -29.71 36.99 -5.36
C PRO A 303 -28.62 36.09 -5.92
N SER A 304 -28.59 34.79 -5.60
CA SER A 304 -27.89 33.86 -6.44
C SER A 304 -28.19 32.39 -6.10
N ARG A 305 -28.56 31.70 -7.15
CA ARG A 305 -28.64 30.26 -7.34
C ARG A 305 -29.86 29.56 -6.74
N SER A 306 -30.86 29.40 -7.61
CA SER A 306 -31.81 28.29 -7.57
C SER A 306 -31.05 26.98 -7.63
N TYR A 307 -30.66 26.44 -6.48
CA TYR A 307 -30.23 25.06 -6.39
C TYR A 307 -31.49 24.19 -6.56
N SER A 308 -31.48 23.32 -7.57
CA SER A 308 -32.58 22.42 -7.84
C SER A 308 -32.80 21.49 -6.62
N PHE A 309 -33.98 21.61 -6.03
CA PHE A 309 -34.43 20.79 -4.90
C PHE A 309 -34.54 19.29 -5.24
N SER A 310 -34.44 18.92 -6.52
CA SER A 310 -34.54 17.54 -7.00
C SER A 310 -33.33 16.64 -6.75
N SER A 311 -32.15 17.22 -6.55
CA SER A 311 -30.94 16.47 -6.16
C SER A 311 -31.00 15.93 -4.73
N SER A 312 -31.91 16.42 -3.91
CA SER A 312 -31.95 16.14 -2.46
C SER A 312 -32.48 14.73 -2.11
N TYR A 313 -33.38 14.15 -2.87
CA TYR A 313 -34.02 12.88 -2.49
C TYR A 313 -33.15 11.67 -2.87
N SER A 314 -32.61 11.65 -4.07
CA SER A 314 -31.68 10.58 -4.50
C SER A 314 -30.44 10.55 -3.60
N GLU A 315 -29.91 11.73 -3.26
CA GLU A 315 -28.79 11.88 -2.34
C GLU A 315 -29.10 11.37 -0.93
N ALA A 316 -30.27 11.70 -0.37
CA ALA A 316 -30.68 11.19 0.93
C ALA A 316 -30.80 9.67 0.96
N CYS A 317 -31.39 9.08 -0.08
CA CYS A 317 -31.50 7.62 -0.24
C CYS A 317 -30.13 6.95 -0.37
N PHE A 318 -29.26 7.51 -1.19
CA PHE A 318 -27.89 7.04 -1.36
C PHE A 318 -27.12 7.04 -0.04
N LEU A 319 -27.12 8.18 0.66
CA LEU A 319 -26.36 8.30 1.91
C LEU A 319 -26.93 7.41 3.03
N GLU A 320 -28.26 7.26 3.14
CA GLU A 320 -28.86 6.33 4.09
C GLU A 320 -28.39 4.89 3.85
N THR A 321 -28.21 4.52 2.58
CA THR A 321 -27.73 3.19 2.18
C THR A 321 -26.25 2.99 2.48
N VAL A 322 -25.36 3.92 2.07
CA VAL A 322 -23.90 3.66 1.98
C VAL A 322 -23.07 4.28 3.08
N LYS A 323 -23.57 5.25 3.86
CA LYS A 323 -22.79 5.95 4.88
C LYS A 323 -22.20 5.02 5.93
N GLY A 324 -23.00 4.10 6.46
CA GLY A 324 -22.56 3.10 7.43
C GLY A 324 -21.49 2.16 6.87
N PRO A 325 -21.77 1.50 5.72
CA PRO A 325 -20.78 0.68 5.01
C PRO A 325 -19.49 1.42 4.66
N ALA A 326 -19.54 2.67 4.18
CA ALA A 326 -18.35 3.46 3.88
C ALA A 326 -17.47 3.70 5.12
N ILE A 327 -18.09 4.08 6.24
CA ILE A 327 -17.39 4.23 7.53
C ILE A 327 -16.77 2.89 7.96
N GLN A 328 -17.49 1.77 7.82
CA GLN A 328 -16.96 0.44 8.13
C GLN A 328 -15.74 0.10 7.28
N LEU A 329 -15.76 0.42 5.98
CA LEU A 329 -14.65 0.20 5.06
C LEU A 329 -13.41 0.99 5.50
N PHE A 330 -13.58 2.26 5.83
CA PHE A 330 -12.47 3.15 6.23
C PHE A 330 -11.93 2.85 7.64
N ASN A 331 -12.74 2.35 8.56
CA ASN A 331 -12.31 1.99 9.92
C ASN A 331 -11.14 1.00 9.93
N PHE A 332 -11.06 0.11 8.94
CA PHE A 332 -9.91 -0.80 8.81
C PHE A 332 -8.60 -0.04 8.52
N ALA A 333 -8.60 0.82 7.52
CA ALA A 333 -7.43 1.62 7.17
C ALA A 333 -7.03 2.59 8.31
N GLU A 334 -8.02 3.15 9.01
CA GLU A 334 -7.82 4.00 10.17
C GLU A 334 -7.13 3.23 11.31
N ALA A 335 -7.60 2.03 11.63
CA ALA A 335 -7.00 1.19 12.67
C ALA A 335 -5.53 0.86 12.38
N ILE A 336 -5.17 0.64 11.12
CA ILE A 336 -3.79 0.41 10.70
C ILE A 336 -2.95 1.69 10.88
N SER A 337 -3.48 2.86 10.48
CA SER A 337 -2.77 4.14 10.55
C SER A 337 -2.37 4.54 11.98
N ILE A 338 -3.16 4.15 12.99
CA ILE A 338 -2.92 4.43 14.41
C ILE A 338 -2.27 3.26 15.16
N SER A 339 -1.97 2.15 14.47
CA SER A 339 -1.36 0.97 15.10
C SER A 339 0.07 1.26 15.55
N ARG A 340 0.59 0.45 16.51
CA ARG A 340 1.98 0.56 16.96
C ARG A 340 2.92 0.46 15.77
N ARG A 341 3.86 1.40 15.69
CA ARG A 341 4.89 1.45 14.66
C ARG A 341 5.89 0.32 14.82
N SER A 342 6.28 -0.29 13.73
CA SER A 342 7.42 -1.20 13.65
C SER A 342 7.97 -1.20 12.22
N PRO A 343 9.26 -1.44 12.02
CA PRO A 343 9.87 -1.41 10.68
C PRO A 343 9.18 -2.34 9.68
N GLU A 344 8.73 -3.50 10.11
CA GLU A 344 8.08 -4.51 9.26
C GLU A 344 6.76 -4.02 8.66
N LYS A 345 6.09 -3.10 9.34
CA LYS A 345 4.81 -2.54 8.89
C LYS A 345 4.93 -1.49 7.78
N LEU A 346 6.12 -0.93 7.56
CA LEU A 346 6.30 0.18 6.62
C LEU A 346 5.71 -0.13 5.24
N PHE A 347 6.08 -1.27 4.67
CA PHE A 347 5.69 -1.63 3.31
C PHE A 347 4.17 -1.82 3.17
N LYS A 348 3.51 -2.36 4.19
CA LYS A 348 2.05 -2.52 4.19
C LYS A 348 1.30 -1.22 4.41
N ILE A 349 1.88 -0.31 5.17
CA ILE A 349 1.36 1.06 5.31
C ILE A 349 1.50 1.81 3.98
N LEU A 350 2.60 1.63 3.26
CA LEU A 350 2.80 2.21 1.92
C LEU A 350 1.82 1.61 0.89
N ASP A 351 1.64 0.27 0.88
CA ASP A 351 0.64 -0.39 0.03
C ASP A 351 -0.77 0.19 0.26
N LEU A 352 -1.12 0.40 1.54
CA LEU A 352 -2.42 0.94 1.94
C LEU A 352 -2.57 2.41 1.58
N HIS A 353 -1.49 3.20 1.78
CA HIS A 353 -1.42 4.60 1.39
C HIS A 353 -1.63 4.77 -0.12
N ASP A 354 -0.88 4.02 -0.94
CA ASP A 354 -0.96 4.10 -2.39
C ASP A 354 -2.35 3.68 -2.90
N ALA A 355 -2.92 2.63 -2.30
CA ALA A 355 -4.26 2.19 -2.66
C ALA A 355 -5.33 3.24 -2.33
N LEU A 356 -5.23 3.91 -1.18
CA LEU A 356 -6.18 4.96 -0.78
C LEU A 356 -5.96 6.24 -1.60
N ALA A 357 -4.71 6.61 -1.90
CA ALA A 357 -4.38 7.73 -2.78
C ALA A 357 -4.93 7.53 -4.20
N ASP A 358 -4.85 6.30 -4.73
CA ASP A 358 -5.44 5.92 -6.02
C ASP A 358 -6.98 5.98 -6.02
N LEU A 359 -7.61 5.76 -4.86
CA LEU A 359 -9.06 5.80 -4.69
C LEU A 359 -9.62 7.19 -4.38
N LEU A 360 -8.82 8.12 -3.90
CA LEU A 360 -9.31 9.42 -3.43
C LEU A 360 -10.07 10.20 -4.51
N PRO A 361 -9.61 10.28 -5.79
CA PRO A 361 -10.38 10.92 -6.85
C PRO A 361 -11.74 10.26 -7.11
N ASP A 362 -11.83 8.92 -7.02
CA ASP A 362 -13.08 8.17 -7.19
C ASP A 362 -14.03 8.40 -6.00
N ILE A 363 -13.49 8.51 -4.78
CA ILE A 363 -14.25 8.87 -3.58
C ILE A 363 -14.84 10.29 -3.73
N ASP A 364 -14.08 11.25 -4.25
CA ASP A 364 -14.56 12.61 -4.48
C ASP A 364 -15.70 12.66 -5.48
N VAL A 365 -15.69 11.82 -6.51
CA VAL A 365 -16.78 11.73 -7.51
C VAL A 365 -18.00 11.01 -6.95
N VAL A 366 -17.82 9.87 -6.30
CA VAL A 366 -18.95 9.07 -5.75
C VAL A 366 -19.66 9.85 -4.64
N PHE A 367 -18.91 10.51 -3.76
CA PHE A 367 -19.39 11.25 -2.61
C PHE A 367 -19.30 12.78 -2.81
N GLU A 368 -19.57 13.29 -4.02
CA GLU A 368 -19.41 14.71 -4.37
C GLU A 368 -20.30 15.68 -3.57
N SER A 369 -21.40 15.17 -3.00
CA SER A 369 -22.38 15.98 -2.31
C SER A 369 -21.83 16.61 -1.02
N LYS A 370 -22.43 17.75 -0.61
CA LYS A 370 -22.08 18.39 0.64
C LYS A 370 -22.43 17.54 1.87
N ALA A 371 -23.50 16.76 1.80
CA ALA A 371 -23.91 15.88 2.89
C ALA A 371 -22.94 14.70 3.09
N ALA A 372 -22.18 14.31 2.05
CA ALA A 372 -21.17 13.27 2.08
C ALA A 372 -19.76 13.79 2.44
N GLU A 373 -19.59 15.11 2.69
CA GLU A 373 -18.30 15.74 2.99
C GLU A 373 -17.53 15.02 4.12
N SER A 374 -18.24 14.57 5.16
CA SER A 374 -17.62 13.84 6.26
C SER A 374 -16.89 12.55 5.84
N ILE A 375 -17.39 11.86 4.81
CA ILE A 375 -16.77 10.63 4.26
C ILE A 375 -15.47 10.98 3.51
N ARG A 376 -15.49 12.03 2.69
CA ARG A 376 -14.32 12.51 1.95
C ARG A 376 -13.23 13.01 2.90
N VAL A 377 -13.61 13.79 3.91
CA VAL A 377 -12.69 14.28 4.94
C VAL A 377 -12.06 13.11 5.71
N GLN A 378 -12.85 12.12 6.11
CA GLN A 378 -12.31 10.92 6.78
C GLN A 378 -11.29 10.19 5.92
N ALA A 379 -11.56 9.98 4.64
CA ALA A 379 -10.62 9.33 3.72
C ALA A 379 -9.30 10.10 3.58
N ALA A 380 -9.38 11.43 3.42
CA ALA A 380 -8.20 12.30 3.33
C ALA A 380 -7.38 12.32 4.64
N GLU A 381 -8.05 12.35 5.80
CA GLU A 381 -7.37 12.28 7.10
C GLU A 381 -6.67 10.95 7.34
N ILE A 382 -7.27 9.82 6.92
CA ILE A 382 -6.64 8.51 7.00
C ILE A 382 -5.38 8.47 6.12
N LEU A 383 -5.46 9.00 4.90
CA LEU A 383 -4.31 9.10 4.00
C LEU A 383 -3.17 9.90 4.63
N SER A 384 -3.48 11.04 5.24
CA SER A 384 -2.50 11.88 5.96
C SER A 384 -1.87 11.14 7.15
N ARG A 385 -2.67 10.38 7.93
CA ARG A 385 -2.17 9.58 9.06
C ARG A 385 -1.29 8.41 8.61
N LEU A 386 -1.61 7.76 7.48
CA LEU A 386 -0.76 6.72 6.89
C LEU A 386 0.59 7.29 6.46
N ALA A 387 0.59 8.47 5.84
CA ALA A 387 1.81 9.19 5.48
C ALA A 387 2.68 9.53 6.70
N GLU A 388 2.06 10.00 7.79
CA GLU A 388 2.75 10.28 9.05
C GLU A 388 3.30 9.00 9.71
N ALA A 389 2.53 7.92 9.68
CA ALA A 389 2.97 6.63 10.19
C ALA A 389 4.21 6.11 9.42
N ALA A 390 4.22 6.24 8.09
CA ALA A 390 5.37 5.85 7.27
C ALA A 390 6.64 6.66 7.61
N ARG A 391 6.51 8.00 7.72
CA ARG A 391 7.62 8.87 8.17
C ARG A 391 8.13 8.52 9.56
N GLY A 392 7.20 8.28 10.49
CA GLY A 392 7.54 7.90 11.86
C GLY A 392 8.26 6.55 11.94
N ILE A 393 7.86 5.55 11.15
CA ILE A 393 8.52 4.25 11.08
C ILE A 393 9.95 4.39 10.54
N LEU A 394 10.17 5.19 9.50
CA LEU A 394 11.50 5.41 8.96
C LEU A 394 12.43 6.06 10.01
N SER A 395 11.95 7.06 10.73
CA SER A 395 12.71 7.69 11.80
C SER A 395 13.01 6.73 12.99
N GLU A 396 12.04 5.89 13.36
CA GLU A 396 12.25 4.85 14.37
C GLU A 396 13.27 3.80 13.91
N PHE A 397 13.25 3.43 12.62
CA PHE A 397 14.25 2.54 12.03
C PHE A 397 15.66 3.12 12.08
N GLU A 398 15.85 4.39 11.70
CA GLU A 398 17.13 5.09 11.82
C GLU A 398 17.65 5.05 13.27
N ASN A 399 16.80 5.38 14.23
CA ASN A 399 17.13 5.32 15.64
C ASN A 399 17.47 3.90 16.13
N ALA A 400 16.78 2.89 15.65
CA ALA A 400 17.04 1.49 16.00
C ALA A 400 18.40 1.02 15.47
N VAL A 401 18.76 1.40 14.25
CA VAL A 401 20.07 1.09 13.65
C VAL A 401 21.20 1.77 14.45
N LEU A 402 21.02 3.04 14.81
CA LEU A 402 22.01 3.79 15.59
C LEU A 402 22.24 3.17 16.98
N ARG A 403 21.16 2.73 17.64
CA ARG A 403 21.18 2.28 19.05
C ARG A 403 21.28 0.77 19.22
N GLU A 404 21.49 -0.01 18.17
CA GLU A 404 21.56 -1.47 18.30
C GLU A 404 22.68 -1.88 19.30
N PRO A 405 22.31 -2.55 20.42
CA PRO A 405 23.19 -2.59 21.62
C PRO A 405 24.18 -3.76 21.62
N SER A 406 24.14 -4.67 20.63
CA SER A 406 24.97 -5.89 20.65
C SER A 406 26.46 -5.56 20.68
N LYS A 407 27.15 -6.05 21.70
CA LYS A 407 28.60 -5.93 21.90
C LYS A 407 29.34 -7.23 21.64
N VAL A 408 28.63 -8.29 21.24
CA VAL A 408 29.22 -9.60 21.01
C VAL A 408 29.90 -9.63 19.64
N PRO A 409 31.22 -9.86 19.57
CA PRO A 409 31.93 -9.97 18.32
C PRO A 409 31.41 -11.15 17.49
N VAL A 410 31.24 -10.96 16.19
CA VAL A 410 30.81 -12.03 15.28
C VAL A 410 32.00 -12.98 15.07
N PRO A 411 31.84 -14.31 15.33
CA PRO A 411 32.89 -15.29 15.11
C PRO A 411 33.44 -15.22 13.68
N GLY A 412 34.77 -15.35 13.54
CA GLY A 412 35.44 -15.30 12.25
C GLY A 412 35.40 -13.96 11.52
N GLY A 413 34.89 -12.88 12.15
CA GLY A 413 34.87 -11.54 11.57
C GLY A 413 34.00 -11.40 10.32
N THR A 414 32.98 -12.24 10.17
CA THR A 414 32.06 -12.24 9.02
C THR A 414 31.04 -11.10 9.08
N ILE A 415 30.07 -11.10 8.16
CA ILE A 415 29.06 -10.05 8.05
C ILE A 415 28.12 -10.08 9.26
N HIS A 416 27.97 -8.93 9.93
CA HIS A 416 27.08 -8.78 11.08
C HIS A 416 25.60 -8.92 10.65
N PRO A 417 24.73 -9.54 11.47
CA PRO A 417 23.30 -9.65 11.17
C PRO A 417 22.62 -8.29 10.91
N LEU A 418 22.99 -7.26 11.69
CA LEU A 418 22.51 -5.89 11.49
C LEU A 418 22.79 -5.38 10.07
N THR A 419 23.99 -5.63 9.53
CA THR A 419 24.36 -5.21 8.17
C THR A 419 23.45 -5.86 7.13
N ARG A 420 23.19 -7.15 7.27
CA ARG A 420 22.25 -7.86 6.37
C ARG A 420 20.84 -7.32 6.49
N TYR A 421 20.36 -7.13 7.70
CA TYR A 421 19.03 -6.60 7.98
C TYR A 421 18.82 -5.22 7.36
N VAL A 422 19.72 -4.27 7.69
CA VAL A 422 19.63 -2.89 7.21
C VAL A 422 19.70 -2.83 5.68
N MET A 423 20.67 -3.53 5.07
CA MET A 423 20.85 -3.47 3.63
C MET A 423 19.70 -4.15 2.85
N ASN A 424 19.08 -5.19 3.38
CA ASN A 424 17.87 -5.77 2.80
C ASN A 424 16.70 -4.79 2.95
N TYR A 425 16.55 -4.15 4.10
CA TYR A 425 15.47 -3.20 4.36
C TYR A 425 15.53 -1.98 3.42
N ILE A 426 16.69 -1.32 3.28
CA ILE A 426 16.82 -0.18 2.37
C ILE A 426 16.73 -0.58 0.89
N SER A 427 17.07 -1.82 0.55
CA SER A 427 16.83 -2.37 -0.78
C SER A 427 15.32 -2.49 -1.09
N LEU A 428 14.50 -2.89 -0.10
CA LEU A 428 13.04 -2.92 -0.24
C LEU A 428 12.43 -1.51 -0.25
N ILE A 429 12.99 -0.56 0.53
CA ILE A 429 12.59 0.85 0.47
C ILE A 429 12.74 1.40 -0.96
N SER A 430 13.78 1.01 -1.68
CA SER A 430 14.00 1.49 -3.05
C SER A 430 12.90 1.09 -4.04
N ASP A 431 12.16 0.00 -3.77
CA ASP A 431 11.01 -0.40 -4.59
C ASP A 431 9.81 0.57 -4.44
N TYR A 432 9.74 1.29 -3.31
CA TYR A 432 8.71 2.30 -3.01
C TYR A 432 9.20 3.74 -3.20
N LYS A 433 10.29 3.95 -3.99
CA LYS A 433 10.93 5.27 -4.13
C LYS A 433 9.94 6.37 -4.53
N GLN A 434 8.98 6.07 -5.39
CA GLN A 434 8.03 7.07 -5.89
C GLN A 434 7.16 7.64 -4.78
N THR A 435 6.52 6.77 -4.01
CA THR A 435 5.67 7.16 -2.88
C THR A 435 6.49 7.85 -1.79
N LEU A 436 7.66 7.30 -1.46
CA LEU A 436 8.48 7.84 -0.38
C LEU A 436 9.12 9.19 -0.73
N ILE A 437 9.44 9.48 -1.99
CA ILE A 437 9.90 10.81 -2.41
C ILE A 437 8.82 11.87 -2.14
N GLU A 438 7.55 11.54 -2.39
CA GLU A 438 6.43 12.44 -2.13
C GLU A 438 6.18 12.62 -0.61
N LEU A 439 6.37 11.56 0.18
CA LEU A 439 6.11 11.57 1.61
C LEU A 439 7.23 12.19 2.44
N ILE A 440 8.49 12.01 2.05
CA ILE A 440 9.66 12.43 2.83
C ILE A 440 10.18 13.77 2.32
N VAL A 441 9.69 14.85 2.91
CA VAL A 441 10.03 16.23 2.53
C VAL A 441 11.14 16.81 3.40
N SER A 442 11.28 16.34 4.66
CA SER A 442 12.27 16.83 5.61
C SER A 442 13.57 16.03 5.52
N LYS A 443 14.70 16.73 5.62
CA LYS A 443 16.04 16.13 5.61
C LYS A 443 16.30 15.33 6.88
N PRO A 444 17.19 14.32 6.84
CA PRO A 444 17.61 13.60 8.03
C PRO A 444 18.25 14.56 9.03
N SER A 445 17.90 14.41 10.30
CA SER A 445 18.45 15.25 11.38
C SER A 445 19.81 14.73 11.80
N SER A 446 20.89 15.30 11.24
CA SER A 446 22.25 15.12 11.76
C SER A 446 22.54 16.03 12.96
N SER A 447 21.50 16.62 13.58
CA SER A 447 21.66 17.75 14.45
C SER A 447 22.28 17.40 15.81
N SER A 448 23.44 17.95 16.02
CA SER A 448 24.08 18.27 17.29
C SER A 448 23.21 19.09 18.28
N ASN A 449 21.94 19.34 17.97
CA ASN A 449 21.04 20.17 18.80
C ASN A 449 20.22 19.41 19.85
N SER A 450 20.38 18.10 19.97
CA SER A 450 19.82 17.38 21.12
C SER A 450 20.72 17.56 22.35
N ARG A 451 20.57 18.69 23.02
CA ARG A 451 21.21 18.96 24.33
C ARG A 451 20.65 18.12 25.48
N TYR A 452 19.85 17.10 25.18
CA TYR A 452 19.27 16.20 26.17
C TYR A 452 19.54 14.74 25.81
N SER A 453 20.63 14.23 26.24
CA SER A 453 20.97 12.91 26.79
C SER A 453 22.43 12.58 26.47
N GLY A 454 23.27 12.79 27.45
CA GLY A 454 24.70 12.42 27.35
C GLY A 454 24.87 10.92 27.37
N GLU A 455 24.99 10.27 26.23
CA GLU A 455 25.69 8.98 26.14
C GLU A 455 25.88 8.43 24.72
N LEU A 456 25.24 8.98 23.67
CA LEU A 456 25.47 8.51 22.30
C LEU A 456 25.85 9.68 21.39
N SER A 457 27.11 9.74 21.03
CA SER A 457 27.62 10.62 19.97
C SER A 457 26.97 10.20 18.65
N VAL A 458 26.16 11.07 18.05
CA VAL A 458 25.65 10.91 16.70
C VAL A 458 26.79 11.24 15.73
N PRO A 459 27.04 10.46 14.65
CA PRO A 459 28.07 10.80 13.70
C PRO A 459 27.81 12.18 13.07
N ASP A 460 28.83 13.02 13.06
CA ASP A 460 28.77 14.29 12.34
C ASP A 460 28.97 13.99 10.85
N PHE A 461 27.91 14.21 10.08
CA PHE A 461 27.92 13.98 8.65
C PHE A 461 27.44 15.22 7.91
N ASP A 462 28.32 15.79 7.10
CA ASP A 462 28.01 16.95 6.29
C ASP A 462 27.29 16.55 5.00
N PHE A 463 26.00 16.89 4.94
CA PHE A 463 25.18 16.66 3.74
C PHE A 463 25.39 17.74 2.67
N THR A 464 26.11 18.83 2.94
CA THR A 464 26.21 19.96 2.00
C THR A 464 26.93 19.58 0.71
N GLU A 465 27.93 18.72 0.79
CA GLU A 465 28.66 18.18 -0.37
C GLU A 465 27.78 17.28 -1.27
N LEU A 466 26.67 16.76 -0.74
CA LEU A 466 25.84 15.78 -1.43
C LEU A 466 24.49 16.36 -1.95
N GLN A 467 24.23 17.65 -1.70
CA GLN A 467 22.88 18.22 -1.81
C GLN A 467 22.45 18.70 -3.19
N GLU A 468 23.37 18.98 -4.11
CA GLU A 468 23.02 19.76 -5.31
C GLU A 468 22.04 19.07 -6.28
N ASP A 469 21.90 17.70 -6.24
CA ASP A 469 21.00 16.97 -7.15
C ASP A 469 20.24 15.78 -6.52
N ARG A 470 20.16 15.67 -5.19
CA ARG A 470 19.61 14.45 -4.55
C ARG A 470 18.25 14.67 -3.90
N THR A 471 17.38 13.67 -4.05
CA THR A 471 16.10 13.64 -3.34
C THR A 471 16.29 13.51 -1.83
N THR A 472 15.34 14.01 -1.06
CA THR A 472 15.34 13.88 0.41
C THR A 472 15.41 12.43 0.86
N LEU A 473 14.73 11.53 0.17
CA LEU A 473 14.81 10.09 0.42
C LEU A 473 16.24 9.55 0.24
N ALA A 474 16.94 9.95 -0.82
CA ALA A 474 18.33 9.52 -1.04
C ALA A 474 19.25 9.94 0.12
N LEU A 475 19.06 11.14 0.67
CA LEU A 475 19.79 11.60 1.86
C LEU A 475 19.49 10.74 3.09
N HIS A 476 18.24 10.32 3.31
CA HIS A 476 17.88 9.39 4.38
C HIS A 476 18.52 8.01 4.20
N LEU A 477 18.56 7.46 2.98
CA LEU A 477 19.21 6.18 2.74
C LEU A 477 20.74 6.25 2.96
N ILE A 478 21.39 7.34 2.54
CA ILE A 478 22.80 7.58 2.84
C ILE A 478 23.01 7.70 4.35
N TRP A 479 22.13 8.41 5.05
CA TRP A 479 22.18 8.55 6.49
C TRP A 479 22.08 7.19 7.21
N VAL A 480 21.17 6.33 6.78
CA VAL A 480 21.06 4.96 7.32
C VAL A 480 22.34 4.18 7.15
N ILE A 481 23.03 4.33 6.01
CA ILE A 481 24.34 3.69 5.79
C ILE A 481 25.41 4.29 6.72
N VAL A 482 25.42 5.61 6.89
CA VAL A 482 26.37 6.29 7.79
C VAL A 482 26.23 5.82 9.24
N ILE A 483 25.00 5.77 9.76
CA ILE A 483 24.75 5.30 11.13
C ILE A 483 25.02 3.80 11.29
N LEU A 484 24.80 3.00 10.25
CA LEU A 484 25.19 1.59 10.23
C LEU A 484 26.72 1.44 10.32
N GLU A 485 27.49 2.17 9.49
CA GLU A 485 28.95 2.15 9.55
C GLU A 485 29.47 2.59 10.92
N PHE A 486 28.89 3.64 11.49
CA PHE A 486 29.22 4.14 12.82
C PHE A 486 28.99 3.07 13.91
N ASN A 487 27.85 2.39 13.86
CA ASN A 487 27.55 1.30 14.78
C ASN A 487 28.52 0.11 14.59
N LEU A 488 28.84 -0.26 13.34
CA LEU A 488 29.79 -1.33 13.03
C LEU A 488 31.22 -0.98 13.50
N GLU A 489 31.63 0.27 13.39
CA GLU A 489 32.93 0.74 13.88
C GLU A 489 33.00 0.62 15.41
N ALA A 490 31.96 1.04 16.13
CA ALA A 490 31.86 0.83 17.58
C ALA A 490 31.93 -0.67 17.95
N LYS A 491 31.28 -1.55 17.18
CA LYS A 491 31.34 -3.00 17.38
C LYS A 491 32.73 -3.58 17.09
N SER A 492 33.44 -3.04 16.11
CA SER A 492 34.80 -3.47 15.77
C SER A 492 35.79 -3.31 16.93
N GLN A 493 35.57 -2.31 17.81
CA GLN A 493 36.40 -2.08 18.99
C GLN A 493 36.30 -3.20 20.05
N HIS A 494 35.30 -4.07 19.97
CA HIS A 494 35.17 -5.18 20.91
C HIS A 494 35.97 -6.43 20.51
N TYR A 495 36.62 -6.44 19.34
CA TYR A 495 37.54 -7.50 18.97
C TYR A 495 38.90 -7.32 19.67
N ARG A 496 39.37 -8.38 20.30
CA ARG A 496 40.70 -8.37 20.96
C ARG A 496 41.86 -8.30 19.95
N ASP A 497 41.64 -8.91 18.78
CA ASP A 497 42.61 -8.91 17.68
C ASP A 497 42.29 -7.75 16.73
N THR A 498 43.19 -6.78 16.66
CA THR A 498 43.06 -5.63 15.76
C THR A 498 42.97 -6.04 14.29
N SER A 499 43.67 -7.13 13.91
CA SER A 499 43.59 -7.66 12.54
C SER A 499 42.18 -8.14 12.23
N LEU A 500 41.53 -8.85 13.17
CA LEU A 500 40.14 -9.33 13.04
C LEU A 500 39.15 -8.17 13.05
N ALA A 501 39.41 -7.10 13.81
CA ALA A 501 38.60 -5.88 13.78
C ALA A 501 38.57 -5.24 12.37
N HIS A 502 39.75 -5.08 11.75
CA HIS A 502 39.84 -4.56 10.39
C HIS A 502 39.23 -5.51 9.36
N PHE A 503 39.38 -6.81 9.56
CA PHE A 503 38.79 -7.84 8.71
C PHE A 503 37.25 -7.83 8.78
N PHE A 504 36.67 -7.66 9.97
CA PHE A 504 35.25 -7.46 10.19
C PHE A 504 34.74 -6.22 9.44
N MET A 505 35.41 -5.09 9.57
CA MET A 505 35.02 -3.87 8.85
C MET A 505 35.09 -4.06 7.33
N MET A 506 36.14 -4.72 6.83
CA MET A 506 36.27 -5.05 5.40
C MET A 506 35.06 -5.85 4.88
N ASN A 507 34.70 -6.94 5.56
CA ASN A 507 33.59 -7.80 5.17
C ASN A 507 32.26 -7.05 5.15
N ASN A 508 31.98 -6.25 6.17
CA ASN A 508 30.71 -5.53 6.32
C ASN A 508 30.58 -4.40 5.30
N VAL A 509 31.59 -3.56 5.14
CA VAL A 509 31.55 -2.46 4.17
C VAL A 509 31.53 -2.99 2.73
N HIS A 510 32.26 -4.10 2.45
CA HIS A 510 32.20 -4.76 1.15
C HIS A 510 30.77 -5.26 0.86
N TYR A 511 30.08 -5.88 1.83
CA TYR A 511 28.69 -6.33 1.68
C TYR A 511 27.75 -5.16 1.37
N ILE A 512 27.90 -4.03 2.05
CA ILE A 512 27.14 -2.79 1.77
C ILE A 512 27.33 -2.39 0.29
N VAL A 513 28.59 -2.32 -0.17
CA VAL A 513 28.93 -1.98 -1.56
C VAL A 513 28.29 -2.95 -2.57
N GLN A 514 28.36 -4.26 -2.31
CA GLN A 514 27.79 -5.26 -3.20
C GLN A 514 26.26 -5.19 -3.27
N LYS A 515 25.60 -4.94 -2.13
CA LYS A 515 24.14 -4.76 -2.09
C LYS A 515 23.71 -3.53 -2.90
N ILE A 516 24.40 -2.41 -2.76
CA ILE A 516 24.09 -1.20 -3.54
C ILE A 516 24.31 -1.47 -5.05
N LYS A 517 25.38 -2.14 -5.43
CA LYS A 517 25.64 -2.49 -6.83
C LYS A 517 24.62 -3.45 -7.42
N GLY A 518 24.11 -4.38 -6.60
CA GLY A 518 23.14 -5.39 -7.01
C GLY A 518 21.69 -4.89 -7.09
N THR A 519 21.40 -3.67 -6.62
CA THR A 519 20.06 -3.07 -6.65
C THR A 519 20.11 -1.76 -7.47
N PRO A 520 19.66 -1.77 -8.74
CA PRO A 520 19.79 -0.61 -9.64
C PRO A 520 19.14 0.66 -9.09
N GLU A 521 17.93 0.54 -8.51
CA GLU A 521 17.17 1.66 -7.95
C GLU A 521 17.90 2.28 -6.74
N LEU A 522 18.46 1.45 -5.86
CA LEU A 522 19.26 1.89 -4.73
C LEU A 522 20.56 2.55 -5.19
N ARG A 523 21.23 1.99 -6.21
CA ARG A 523 22.46 2.56 -6.77
C ARG A 523 22.20 3.95 -7.37
N GLU A 524 21.09 4.11 -8.10
CA GLU A 524 20.68 5.40 -8.66
C GLU A 524 20.53 6.46 -7.55
N MET A 525 19.84 6.13 -6.46
CA MET A 525 19.62 7.05 -5.34
C MET A 525 20.91 7.36 -4.57
N ILE A 526 21.74 6.35 -4.29
CA ILE A 526 22.99 6.51 -3.54
C ILE A 526 24.05 7.24 -4.38
N GLY A 527 24.10 7.00 -5.68
CA GLY A 527 25.02 7.60 -6.64
C GLY A 527 26.44 7.01 -6.60
N ASP A 528 27.09 7.06 -7.76
CA ASP A 528 28.40 6.44 -7.94
C ASP A 528 29.53 7.11 -7.13
N GLU A 529 29.38 8.37 -6.77
CA GLU A 529 30.35 9.09 -5.95
C GLU A 529 30.41 8.53 -4.53
N TYR A 530 29.24 8.40 -3.85
CA TYR A 530 29.20 7.84 -2.51
C TYR A 530 29.61 6.36 -2.51
N LEU A 531 29.21 5.62 -3.55
CA LEU A 531 29.64 4.23 -3.75
C LEU A 531 31.16 4.11 -3.90
N ARG A 532 31.85 5.07 -4.53
CA ARG A 532 33.32 5.14 -4.59
C ARG A 532 33.92 5.40 -3.21
N LYS A 533 33.33 6.31 -2.40
CA LYS A 533 33.76 6.55 -1.00
C LYS A 533 33.69 5.24 -0.18
N LEU A 534 32.56 4.50 -0.25
CA LEU A 534 32.42 3.19 0.44
C LEU A 534 33.43 2.15 -0.06
N THR A 535 33.65 2.09 -1.39
CA THR A 535 34.65 1.21 -1.99
C THR A 535 36.04 1.51 -1.48
N GLY A 536 36.40 2.79 -1.30
CA GLY A 536 37.65 3.21 -0.67
C GLY A 536 37.81 2.71 0.78
N LYS A 537 36.72 2.80 1.56
CA LYS A 537 36.71 2.39 2.98
C LYS A 537 37.01 0.89 3.16
N TYR A 538 36.33 -0.01 2.41
CA TYR A 538 36.65 -1.43 2.56
C TYR A 538 38.05 -1.80 2.09
N ARG A 539 38.61 -1.13 1.07
CA ARG A 539 39.98 -1.32 0.62
C ARG A 539 40.99 -0.85 1.66
N ILE A 540 40.72 0.26 2.34
CA ILE A 540 41.54 0.73 3.48
C ILE A 540 41.50 -0.31 4.60
N ALA A 541 40.31 -0.84 4.94
CA ALA A 541 40.18 -1.86 5.98
C ALA A 541 40.96 -3.15 5.60
N ALA A 542 40.90 -3.60 4.34
CA ALA A 542 41.68 -4.73 3.83
C ALA A 542 43.19 -4.47 3.94
N THR A 543 43.64 -3.26 3.60
CA THR A 543 45.04 -2.86 3.72
C THR A 543 45.52 -2.83 5.19
N ASN A 544 44.67 -2.30 6.07
CA ASN A 544 44.96 -2.26 7.49
C ASN A 544 45.04 -3.65 8.13
N TYR A 545 44.10 -4.55 7.73
CA TYR A 545 44.16 -5.97 8.08
C TYR A 545 45.49 -6.59 7.64
N GLN A 546 45.89 -6.42 6.37
CA GLN A 546 47.17 -7.00 5.88
C GLN A 546 48.35 -6.44 6.60
N ARG A 547 48.38 -5.15 6.90
CA ARG A 547 49.47 -4.52 7.68
C ARG A 547 49.55 -5.08 9.10
N ALA A 548 48.43 -5.19 9.78
CA ALA A 548 48.38 -5.68 11.16
C ALA A 548 48.87 -7.14 11.30
N THR A 549 48.58 -7.98 10.31
CA THR A 549 48.96 -9.42 10.32
C THR A 549 50.29 -9.69 9.64
N TRP A 550 50.38 -9.36 8.33
CA TRP A 550 51.43 -9.93 7.47
C TRP A 550 52.75 -9.20 7.55
N VAL A 551 52.78 -7.94 8.05
CA VAL A 551 54.05 -7.24 8.27
C VAL A 551 54.94 -7.99 9.28
N ARG A 552 54.36 -8.58 10.33
CA ARG A 552 55.13 -9.38 11.31
C ARG A 552 55.77 -10.64 10.67
N VAL A 553 55.03 -11.31 9.81
CA VAL A 553 55.51 -12.49 9.06
C VAL A 553 56.63 -12.08 8.10
N LEU A 554 56.43 -11.00 7.32
CA LEU A 554 57.40 -10.49 6.35
C LEU A 554 58.69 -9.93 7.00
N ASN A 555 58.59 -9.37 8.19
CA ASN A 555 59.75 -8.87 8.91
C ASN A 555 60.75 -10.00 9.30
N CYS A 556 60.28 -11.23 9.46
CA CYS A 556 61.18 -12.39 9.68
C CYS A 556 62.03 -12.70 8.45
N LEU A 557 61.61 -12.28 7.26
CA LEU A 557 62.27 -12.51 5.98
C LEU A 557 63.18 -11.37 5.53
N ARG A 558 63.43 -10.38 6.40
CA ARG A 558 64.34 -9.27 6.12
C ARG A 558 65.79 -9.64 6.45
N ASP A 559 66.72 -9.11 5.66
CA ASP A 559 68.18 -9.36 5.77
C ASP A 559 68.85 -8.55 6.85
N GLU A 560 68.17 -7.54 7.39
CA GLU A 560 68.71 -6.60 8.39
C GLU A 560 69.27 -7.32 9.60
N GLY A 561 70.53 -7.06 9.94
CA GLY A 561 71.22 -7.62 11.09
C GLY A 561 71.78 -9.03 10.89
N LEU A 562 71.54 -9.70 9.71
CA LEU A 562 72.11 -11.04 9.46
C LEU A 562 73.63 -11.03 9.09
N HIS A 563 74.10 -9.91 8.57
CA HIS A 563 75.52 -9.76 8.21
C HIS A 563 76.33 -9.25 9.37
N VAL A 564 77.29 -10.05 9.79
CA VAL A 564 78.25 -9.67 10.83
C VAL A 564 79.53 -9.06 10.16
N LYS A 565 79.79 -7.80 10.42
CA LYS A 565 81.02 -7.13 10.00
C LYS A 565 82.13 -7.60 10.94
N GLY A 566 82.82 -8.65 10.61
CA GLY A 566 84.10 -9.06 11.30
C GLY A 566 85.26 -8.41 10.60
N SER A 567 86.43 -8.28 11.33
CA SER A 567 87.61 -7.57 10.87
C SER A 567 88.28 -8.17 9.63
N PHE A 568 87.88 -9.38 9.18
CA PHE A 568 88.53 -10.09 8.04
C PHE A 568 87.58 -10.86 7.15
N SER A 569 86.23 -10.96 7.46
CA SER A 569 85.25 -11.55 6.57
C SER A 569 83.81 -11.08 6.91
N SER A 570 83.02 -10.67 5.88
CA SER A 570 81.62 -10.47 6.06
C SER A 570 80.96 -11.85 5.99
N GLY A 571 80.51 -12.39 7.12
CA GLY A 571 79.83 -13.68 7.23
C GLY A 571 78.39 -13.51 7.68
N VAL A 572 77.52 -14.45 7.31
CA VAL A 572 76.16 -14.49 7.81
C VAL A 572 76.11 -15.19 9.16
N SER A 573 75.48 -14.59 10.16
CA SER A 573 75.29 -15.18 11.49
C SER A 573 74.33 -16.37 11.40
N LYS A 574 74.83 -17.57 11.46
CA LYS A 574 74.01 -18.84 11.40
C LYS A 574 73.06 -18.94 12.57
N SER A 575 73.39 -18.39 13.75
CA SER A 575 72.44 -18.40 14.90
C SER A 575 71.24 -17.48 14.68
N LEU A 576 71.44 -16.25 14.24
CA LEU A 576 70.40 -15.30 13.94
C LEU A 576 69.53 -15.77 12.74
N LEU A 577 70.17 -16.37 11.75
CA LEU A 577 69.43 -16.94 10.61
C LEU A 577 68.51 -18.09 11.02
N ARG A 578 68.99 -19.02 11.89
CA ARG A 578 68.17 -20.08 12.46
C ARG A 578 66.99 -19.53 13.30
N GLU A 579 67.20 -18.48 14.05
CA GLU A 579 66.17 -17.79 14.83
C GLU A 579 65.13 -17.14 13.91
N ARG A 580 65.55 -16.53 12.82
CA ARG A 580 64.63 -15.93 11.81
C ARG A 580 63.70 -16.98 11.20
N PHE A 581 64.25 -18.15 10.77
CA PHE A 581 63.42 -19.24 10.25
C PHE A 581 62.46 -19.82 11.30
N LYS A 582 62.93 -20.01 12.54
CA LYS A 582 62.07 -20.47 13.64
C LYS A 582 60.93 -19.46 13.92
N SER A 583 61.26 -18.18 13.99
CA SER A 583 60.26 -17.13 14.21
C SER A 583 59.29 -17.03 13.07
N PHE A 584 59.72 -17.14 11.80
CA PHE A 584 58.88 -17.19 10.64
C PHE A 584 57.89 -18.39 10.73
N ASN A 585 58.41 -19.60 10.97
CA ASN A 585 57.58 -20.78 11.06
C ASN A 585 56.50 -20.65 12.15
N SER A 586 56.93 -20.19 13.35
CA SER A 586 56.00 -20.04 14.49
C SER A 586 54.93 -19.02 14.24
N ILE A 587 55.26 -17.84 13.68
CA ILE A 587 54.32 -16.77 13.43
C ILE A 587 53.40 -17.18 12.26
N PHE A 588 53.93 -17.78 11.20
CA PHE A 588 53.13 -18.24 10.07
C PHE A 588 52.13 -19.33 10.47
N GLU A 589 52.57 -20.33 11.23
CA GLU A 589 51.70 -21.40 11.74
C GLU A 589 50.57 -20.86 12.63
N GLU A 590 50.87 -19.88 13.47
CA GLU A 590 49.88 -19.20 14.32
C GLU A 590 48.85 -18.43 13.47
N VAL A 591 49.34 -17.62 12.51
CA VAL A 591 48.48 -16.85 11.60
C VAL A 591 47.59 -17.80 10.79
N HIS A 592 48.15 -18.84 10.18
CA HIS A 592 47.42 -19.83 9.42
C HIS A 592 46.35 -20.50 10.27
N ARG A 593 46.68 -21.02 11.45
CA ARG A 593 45.75 -21.69 12.36
C ARG A 593 44.59 -20.80 12.80
N VAL A 594 44.84 -19.53 13.06
CA VAL A 594 43.82 -18.56 13.49
C VAL A 594 42.98 -18.12 12.31
N GLN A 595 43.59 -17.76 11.19
CA GLN A 595 42.89 -17.18 10.06
C GLN A 595 42.18 -18.21 9.15
N ALA A 596 42.50 -19.50 9.24
CA ALA A 596 41.69 -20.55 8.65
C ALA A 596 40.27 -20.61 9.24
N THR A 597 40.07 -20.15 10.48
CA THR A 597 38.76 -20.01 11.13
C THR A 597 38.00 -18.74 10.78
N TRP A 598 38.64 -17.79 10.13
CA TRP A 598 38.00 -16.54 9.70
C TRP A 598 37.20 -16.79 8.42
N LEU A 599 36.15 -15.98 8.20
CA LEU A 599 35.25 -16.22 7.08
C LEU A 599 35.08 -14.96 6.22
N VAL A 600 35.42 -15.08 4.93
CA VAL A 600 35.01 -14.12 3.89
C VAL A 600 33.90 -14.78 3.05
N PRO A 601 32.65 -14.40 3.19
CA PRO A 601 31.54 -15.04 2.45
C PRO A 601 31.58 -14.77 0.94
N ASP A 602 32.07 -13.58 0.55
CA ASP A 602 32.18 -13.21 -0.86
C ASP A 602 33.39 -13.90 -1.49
N THR A 603 33.15 -14.72 -2.51
CA THR A 603 34.19 -15.54 -3.16
C THR A 603 35.24 -14.67 -3.87
N GLN A 604 34.79 -13.60 -4.56
CA GLN A 604 35.71 -12.72 -5.27
C GLN A 604 36.63 -11.98 -4.29
N LEU A 605 36.07 -11.39 -3.22
CA LEU A 605 36.86 -10.70 -2.19
C LEU A 605 37.84 -11.67 -1.52
N ARG A 606 37.43 -12.90 -1.26
CA ARG A 606 38.28 -13.94 -0.67
C ARG A 606 39.47 -14.24 -1.55
N GLU A 607 39.28 -14.47 -2.82
CA GLU A 607 40.36 -14.72 -3.77
C GLU A 607 41.26 -13.49 -3.99
N GLU A 608 40.70 -12.32 -4.13
CA GLU A 608 41.51 -11.06 -4.22
C GLU A 608 42.45 -10.89 -3.00
N LEU A 609 41.94 -11.24 -1.81
CA LEU A 609 42.71 -11.14 -0.57
C LEU A 609 43.83 -12.18 -0.51
N ARG A 610 43.56 -13.44 -0.89
CA ARG A 610 44.54 -14.53 -0.99
C ARG A 610 45.65 -14.20 -1.99
N ILE A 611 45.29 -13.73 -3.19
CA ILE A 611 46.23 -13.29 -4.20
C ILE A 611 47.11 -12.16 -3.67
N SER A 612 46.51 -11.16 -3.07
CA SER A 612 47.28 -10.02 -2.52
C SER A 612 48.27 -10.40 -1.39
N ILE A 613 47.93 -11.45 -0.62
CA ILE A 613 48.82 -12.02 0.39
C ILE A 613 49.93 -12.82 -0.28
N ALA A 614 49.59 -13.72 -1.22
CA ALA A 614 50.53 -14.54 -1.95
C ALA A 614 51.57 -13.72 -2.71
N GLU A 615 51.15 -12.65 -3.39
CA GLU A 615 52.04 -11.72 -4.13
C GLU A 615 53.12 -11.06 -3.26
N LYS A 616 52.86 -10.92 -1.96
CA LYS A 616 53.83 -10.35 -1.01
C LYS A 616 54.65 -11.43 -0.32
N LEU A 617 54.04 -12.49 0.14
CA LEU A 617 54.64 -13.54 0.94
C LEU A 617 55.59 -14.43 0.12
N LEU A 618 55.12 -14.96 -1.03
CA LEU A 618 55.85 -15.95 -1.79
C LEU A 618 57.14 -15.40 -2.41
N PRO A 619 57.23 -14.21 -3.02
CA PRO A 619 58.47 -13.63 -3.51
C PRO A 619 59.46 -13.34 -2.36
N ALA A 620 58.95 -12.82 -1.24
CA ALA A 620 59.80 -12.55 -0.07
C ALA A 620 60.43 -13.83 0.47
N TYR A 621 59.63 -14.89 0.64
CA TYR A 621 60.10 -16.19 1.12
C TYR A 621 61.09 -16.85 0.13
N ARG A 622 60.74 -16.89 -1.17
CA ARG A 622 61.63 -17.39 -2.24
C ARG A 622 62.98 -16.69 -2.22
N SER A 623 62.98 -15.37 -2.18
CA SER A 623 64.20 -14.58 -2.18
C SER A 623 65.02 -14.85 -0.94
N PHE A 624 64.40 -14.92 0.26
CA PHE A 624 65.08 -15.23 1.52
C PHE A 624 65.66 -16.66 1.54
N LEU A 625 64.85 -17.63 1.12
CA LEU A 625 65.24 -19.03 0.99
C LEU A 625 66.42 -19.17 0.00
N GLY A 626 66.31 -18.57 -1.19
CA GLY A 626 67.33 -18.65 -2.24
C GLY A 626 68.70 -18.10 -1.77
N ARG A 627 68.69 -17.02 -0.96
CA ARG A 627 69.95 -16.43 -0.43
C ARG A 627 70.54 -17.21 0.72
N PHE A 628 69.76 -17.81 1.59
CA PHE A 628 70.23 -18.32 2.88
C PHE A 628 70.10 -19.84 3.03
N ARG A 629 69.54 -20.56 2.09
CA ARG A 629 69.32 -22.02 2.14
C ARG A 629 70.60 -22.79 2.37
N SER A 630 71.66 -22.50 1.61
CA SER A 630 72.96 -23.15 1.72
C SER A 630 73.60 -23.01 3.11
N HIS A 631 73.35 -21.88 3.80
CA HIS A 631 73.92 -21.65 5.17
C HIS A 631 73.19 -22.49 6.22
N ILE A 632 71.97 -22.89 6.01
CA ILE A 632 71.19 -23.76 6.90
C ILE A 632 71.43 -25.21 6.58
N GLU A 633 71.43 -25.63 5.31
CA GLU A 633 71.64 -26.99 4.86
C GLU A 633 73.02 -27.54 5.25
N SER A 634 74.02 -26.66 5.37
CA SER A 634 75.34 -27.04 5.91
C SER A 634 75.38 -27.38 7.41
N GLY A 635 74.27 -27.27 8.12
CA GLY A 635 74.12 -27.53 9.55
C GLY A 635 73.48 -28.87 9.90
N ARG A 636 73.39 -29.16 11.22
CA ARG A 636 72.67 -30.30 11.73
C ARG A 636 71.13 -29.98 11.70
N HIS A 637 70.30 -30.89 11.23
CA HIS A 637 68.81 -30.77 11.22
C HIS A 637 68.25 -29.53 10.50
N PRO A 638 68.56 -29.35 9.19
CA PRO A 638 68.05 -28.25 8.39
C PRO A 638 66.52 -28.23 8.30
N GLU A 639 65.84 -29.39 8.35
CA GLU A 639 64.40 -29.59 8.34
C GLU A 639 63.69 -28.87 9.51
N GLN A 640 64.35 -28.63 10.63
CA GLN A 640 63.74 -27.90 11.76
C GLN A 640 63.61 -26.39 11.48
N TYR A 641 64.37 -25.84 10.52
CA TYR A 641 64.41 -24.43 10.17
C TYR A 641 63.65 -24.19 8.85
N ILE A 642 63.93 -24.95 7.79
CA ILE A 642 63.26 -24.86 6.49
C ILE A 642 62.15 -25.92 6.48
N LYS A 643 61.00 -25.56 7.10
CA LYS A 643 59.83 -26.45 7.19
C LYS A 643 59.00 -26.51 5.92
N TYR A 644 58.97 -25.42 5.18
CA TYR A 644 58.07 -25.19 4.05
C TYR A 644 58.82 -24.97 2.75
N SER A 645 58.33 -25.56 1.66
CA SER A 645 58.64 -25.05 0.32
C SER A 645 57.77 -23.84 0.04
N TRP A 646 58.04 -23.11 -1.05
CA TRP A 646 57.18 -21.98 -1.44
C TRP A 646 55.82 -22.48 -1.93
N GLU A 647 55.72 -23.68 -2.51
CA GLU A 647 54.49 -24.35 -2.92
C GLU A 647 53.62 -24.72 -1.69
N ASP A 648 54.25 -25.16 -0.58
CA ASP A 648 53.55 -25.44 0.65
C ASP A 648 52.88 -24.16 1.22
N LEU A 649 53.58 -23.03 1.12
CA LEU A 649 53.05 -21.72 1.57
C LEU A 649 51.92 -21.23 0.66
N ASP A 650 52.04 -21.44 -0.66
CA ASP A 650 50.99 -21.10 -1.59
C ASP A 650 49.71 -21.89 -1.29
N THR A 651 49.86 -23.21 -1.12
CA THR A 651 48.72 -24.06 -0.71
C THR A 651 48.11 -23.63 0.62
N ALA A 652 48.93 -23.28 1.59
CA ALA A 652 48.45 -22.82 2.91
C ALA A 652 47.67 -21.47 2.83
N VAL A 653 48.07 -20.57 1.91
CA VAL A 653 47.29 -19.33 1.68
C VAL A 653 45.91 -19.62 1.10
N LEU A 654 45.75 -20.65 0.28
CA LEU A 654 44.46 -21.06 -0.27
C LEU A 654 43.52 -21.61 0.81
N ASP A 655 44.01 -22.10 1.93
CA ASP A 655 43.15 -22.58 3.03
C ASP A 655 42.61 -21.46 3.93
N LEU A 656 43.03 -20.20 3.73
CA LEU A 656 42.59 -19.06 4.56
C LEU A 656 41.18 -18.62 4.28
N PHE A 657 40.46 -18.15 5.27
CA PHE A 657 39.17 -17.43 5.19
C PHE A 657 37.98 -18.29 4.80
N GLU A 658 38.02 -19.60 4.99
CA GLU A 658 36.91 -20.52 4.71
C GLU A 658 35.97 -20.76 5.90
N GLY A 659 36.38 -20.34 7.10
CA GLY A 659 35.60 -20.55 8.32
C GLY A 659 35.73 -21.97 8.90
N ASN A 660 36.57 -22.81 8.32
CA ASN A 660 36.81 -24.17 8.79
C ASN A 660 38.00 -24.21 9.73
N PRO A 661 37.94 -24.93 10.87
CA PRO A 661 39.14 -25.17 11.67
C PRO A 661 40.16 -25.93 10.79
N ALA A 662 41.35 -25.41 10.70
CA ALA A 662 42.45 -25.85 9.84
C ALA A 662 42.44 -27.36 9.64
N THR A 663 42.08 -27.83 8.46
CA THR A 663 42.07 -29.20 8.04
C THR A 663 43.52 -29.69 7.99
N GLN A 664 43.75 -30.85 8.51
CA GLN A 664 45.00 -31.60 8.81
C GLN A 664 46.07 -31.65 7.71
N HIS A 665 46.05 -30.85 6.66
CA HIS A 665 47.00 -30.92 5.55
C HIS A 665 48.44 -30.60 5.98
N LEU A 666 48.64 -29.66 6.90
CA LEU A 666 49.96 -29.34 7.47
C LEU A 666 50.44 -30.38 8.51
N ARG A 667 49.52 -31.12 9.16
CA ARG A 667 49.90 -32.21 10.13
C ARG A 667 50.38 -33.49 9.50
N ARG A 668 49.98 -33.83 8.26
CA ARG A 668 50.39 -35.09 7.63
C ARG A 668 51.83 -35.13 7.13
N ARG A 669 52.48 -33.97 6.87
CA ARG A 669 53.89 -33.92 6.42
C ARG A 669 54.90 -33.77 7.56
N SER A 670 54.50 -33.50 8.77
CA SER A 670 55.42 -33.47 9.92
C SER A 670 55.60 -34.84 10.61
N GLN A 671 54.93 -35.91 10.13
CA GLN A 671 54.99 -37.28 10.63
C GLN A 671 55.47 -38.31 9.58
N GLY A 672 55.96 -37.85 8.40
CA GLY A 672 56.51 -38.70 7.36
C GLY A 672 58.03 -38.56 7.26
#